data_6a53d2c6b81af8d1e952b842eef21f48
#
_entry.id   6a53d2c6b81af8d1e952b842eef21f48
#
_cell.length_a   1.000
_cell.length_b   1.000
_cell.length_c   1.000
_cell.angle_alpha   90.00
_cell.angle_beta   90.00
_cell.angle_gamma   90.00
#
_symmetry.space_group_name_H-M   'P 1'
#
loop_
_entity.id
_entity.type
_entity.pdbx_description
1 polymer ?
#
loop_
_entity_poly.entity_id
_entity_poly.type
_entity_poly.pdbx_seq_one_letter_code
_entity_poly.pdbx_strand_id
1 'polypeptide(L)'
;MAASTSVWAAGLKLSAGGEAYVKDYGGAATGGYATFLVTAFDGKPTLRLSYATHPAGLRETGDFTREGSVRYLGPTVDLPVLPANLNRHELYPVSRTGRFVAPLIQGLERYVRFAVEGTGSVTIEDFEIVNAKTHSTEPRVGSFVCSDARLNPIWEGSVRTLELASIPNHDAWKFVCGRLLPRWLEKAPGKGLSRQTAAADGEAAVTYEFDCNPHFPKGSFEILAGGRRTLVVQDSTNVLKTVRVPVKKGERIGFDLQKESWPVIHCVVLAGEPVPLEEDAWDYARTPPYVSDGAKRDRLVWSGDLWWAQRNVYAAFAPTEPFMKGSLEMLARNQTPEGYVHAAPYPERTDAPNAGEFGHYPSDEFSAWIVPVLADHYLHVGDLDLVRRLFPTVVRLVGYYETGFGADGLYEQDLKHPNRAKGTCGSAFGAEGKGHAAYIQLMLWRVYHDGAKLAEAVGEAARAEAWRKEAEKLANVLRTRFWSPGGLIGSLEKREVNRPVNALALAFGFFTPDEAKAALGSMKCDNGRCIPHGKFQALAVRGAFAYGDAEKALELVENQNWKLMYDPNWAGVRLATECMLPITDGWGDECHPDTALAGAFTEHVLGVAPVAPGYGTFEIRPPKAASLTWAKGVVPTPKGLLRVSWKRSLDSWSADVRVPDGIAGSIVFPGGRPQALKPGMNRITPQGD
;
A
#
# COMPACT_ATOMS: atom_id res chain seq x y z
N MET A 1 -21.25 -19.25 0.30
CA MET A 1 -20.03 -19.97 0.76
C MET A 1 -20.14 -21.49 0.85
N ALA A 2 -21.27 -22.11 0.61
CA ALA A 2 -21.42 -23.57 0.79
C ALA A 2 -21.20 -24.43 -0.46
N ALA A 3 -21.05 -23.88 -1.65
CA ALA A 3 -20.91 -24.64 -2.90
C ALA A 3 -19.46 -24.91 -3.35
N SER A 4 -18.46 -24.28 -2.73
CA SER A 4 -17.06 -24.43 -3.19
C SER A 4 -16.27 -25.56 -2.49
N THR A 5 -16.78 -26.09 -1.40
CA THR A 5 -16.11 -27.16 -0.65
C THR A 5 -16.27 -28.56 -1.27
N SER A 6 -17.25 -28.76 -2.15
CA SER A 6 -17.56 -30.11 -2.68
C SER A 6 -16.66 -30.53 -3.85
N VAL A 7 -16.16 -29.61 -4.67
CA VAL A 7 -15.31 -29.96 -5.83
C VAL A 7 -13.93 -30.42 -5.42
N TRP A 8 -13.35 -29.76 -4.40
CA TRP A 8 -12.00 -30.08 -3.93
C TRP A 8 -11.94 -31.35 -3.08
N ALA A 9 -13.00 -31.68 -2.38
CA ALA A 9 -13.08 -32.90 -1.59
C ALA A 9 -13.25 -34.18 -2.47
N ALA A 10 -13.74 -34.00 -3.72
CA ALA A 10 -13.89 -35.09 -4.66
C ALA A 10 -12.71 -35.23 -5.66
N GLY A 11 -11.76 -34.30 -5.62
CA GLY A 11 -10.65 -34.18 -6.59
C GLY A 11 -11.12 -33.57 -7.91
N LEU A 12 -10.42 -32.51 -8.36
CA LEU A 12 -10.62 -31.89 -9.68
C LEU A 12 -9.71 -32.57 -10.70
N LYS A 13 -10.27 -33.36 -11.61
CA LYS A 13 -9.54 -33.97 -12.72
C LYS A 13 -9.56 -33.04 -13.91
N LEU A 14 -8.37 -32.71 -14.44
CA LEU A 14 -8.15 -31.89 -15.63
C LEU A 14 -7.31 -32.67 -16.63
N SER A 15 -7.60 -32.51 -17.92
CA SER A 15 -6.90 -33.19 -19.02
C SER A 15 -6.30 -32.20 -19.99
N ALA A 16 -5.19 -32.55 -20.62
CA ALA A 16 -4.56 -31.75 -21.66
C ALA A 16 -5.55 -31.54 -22.82
N GLY A 17 -5.72 -30.29 -23.24
CA GLY A 17 -6.69 -29.92 -24.30
C GLY A 17 -8.17 -29.98 -23.84
N GLY A 18 -8.45 -30.30 -22.59
CA GLY A 18 -9.79 -30.27 -22.01
C GLY A 18 -10.25 -28.88 -21.61
N GLU A 19 -11.51 -28.79 -21.16
CA GLU A 19 -12.08 -27.54 -20.64
C GLU A 19 -11.37 -27.10 -19.37
N ALA A 20 -11.11 -25.80 -19.28
CA ALA A 20 -10.50 -25.19 -18.10
C ALA A 20 -11.56 -25.02 -16.98
N TYR A 21 -11.15 -25.26 -15.76
CA TYR A 21 -11.96 -24.94 -14.59
C TYR A 21 -11.68 -23.51 -14.11
N VAL A 22 -12.70 -22.79 -13.67
CA VAL A 22 -12.57 -21.44 -13.11
C VAL A 22 -13.17 -21.39 -11.71
N LYS A 23 -12.37 -20.93 -10.74
CA LYS A 23 -12.83 -20.63 -9.39
C LYS A 23 -13.02 -19.13 -9.25
N ASP A 24 -14.20 -18.68 -8.80
CA ASP A 24 -14.52 -17.30 -8.43
C ASP A 24 -14.55 -17.16 -6.90
N TYR A 25 -13.72 -16.24 -6.37
CA TYR A 25 -13.69 -15.90 -4.93
C TYR A 25 -14.70 -14.80 -4.56
N GLY A 26 -15.45 -14.27 -5.52
CA GLY A 26 -16.40 -13.19 -5.29
C GLY A 26 -15.78 -11.80 -5.25
N GLY A 27 -16.62 -10.78 -5.09
CA GLY A 27 -16.18 -9.37 -5.18
C GLY A 27 -15.17 -8.92 -4.13
N ALA A 28 -15.08 -9.65 -3.01
CA ALA A 28 -14.10 -9.37 -1.95
C ALA A 28 -12.69 -9.87 -2.30
N ALA A 29 -12.55 -10.69 -3.31
CA ALA A 29 -11.29 -11.27 -3.77
C ALA A 29 -10.47 -11.96 -2.68
N THR A 30 -9.32 -12.52 -3.05
CA THR A 30 -8.32 -13.08 -2.15
C THR A 30 -6.94 -12.68 -2.60
N GLY A 31 -5.92 -13.02 -1.83
CA GLY A 31 -4.52 -12.82 -2.18
C GLY A 31 -3.64 -13.71 -1.32
N GLY A 32 -2.53 -14.12 -1.85
CA GLY A 32 -1.64 -15.04 -1.19
C GLY A 32 -0.87 -15.89 -2.19
N TYR A 33 -0.48 -17.08 -1.79
CA TYR A 33 0.17 -18.05 -2.68
C TYR A 33 -0.68 -19.31 -2.82
N ALA A 34 -0.67 -19.89 -4.03
CA ALA A 34 -1.42 -21.11 -4.31
C ALA A 34 -0.77 -22.32 -3.65
N THR A 35 -1.57 -23.19 -3.06
CA THR A 35 -1.16 -24.54 -2.63
C THR A 35 -2.22 -25.53 -3.05
N PHE A 36 -1.78 -26.74 -3.46
CA PHE A 36 -2.67 -27.82 -3.88
C PHE A 36 -1.99 -29.17 -3.75
N LEU A 37 -2.78 -30.22 -3.64
CA LEU A 37 -2.33 -31.60 -3.59
C LEU A 37 -2.56 -32.28 -4.94
N VAL A 38 -1.52 -32.78 -5.58
CA VAL A 38 -1.63 -33.68 -6.74
C VAL A 38 -1.79 -35.10 -6.23
N THR A 39 -2.94 -35.71 -6.46
CA THR A 39 -3.25 -37.06 -6.02
C THR A 39 -3.03 -38.12 -7.11
N ALA A 40 -3.17 -37.74 -8.39
CA ALA A 40 -2.91 -38.61 -9.53
C ALA A 40 -2.51 -37.78 -10.76
N PHE A 41 -1.73 -38.38 -11.65
CA PHE A 41 -1.45 -37.85 -12.97
C PHE A 41 -1.10 -38.98 -13.94
N ASP A 42 -1.27 -38.72 -15.23
CA ASP A 42 -0.79 -39.56 -16.31
C ASP A 42 -0.14 -38.70 -17.41
N GLY A 43 0.69 -39.32 -18.26
CA GLY A 43 1.39 -38.61 -19.33
C GLY A 43 2.46 -37.63 -18.79
N LYS A 44 2.52 -36.47 -19.44
CA LYS A 44 3.41 -35.33 -19.06
C LYS A 44 2.58 -34.04 -18.96
N PRO A 45 1.68 -33.95 -18.01
CA PRO A 45 0.85 -32.77 -17.85
C PRO A 45 1.63 -31.61 -17.23
N THR A 46 1.33 -30.39 -17.68
CA THR A 46 1.72 -29.16 -17.01
C THR A 46 0.45 -28.44 -16.56
N LEU A 47 0.23 -28.34 -15.26
CA LEU A 47 -0.87 -27.56 -14.71
C LEU A 47 -0.52 -26.07 -14.85
N ARG A 48 -1.42 -25.33 -15.47
CA ARG A 48 -1.38 -23.86 -15.54
C ARG A 48 -2.42 -23.27 -14.60
N LEU A 49 -1.98 -22.42 -13.68
CA LEU A 49 -2.85 -21.53 -12.92
C LEU A 49 -2.76 -20.12 -13.52
N SER A 50 -3.90 -19.52 -13.83
CA SER A 50 -3.97 -18.15 -14.37
C SER A 50 -4.89 -17.32 -13.50
N TYR A 51 -4.47 -16.10 -13.16
CA TYR A 51 -5.11 -15.24 -12.18
C TYR A 51 -5.71 -14.02 -12.84
N ALA A 52 -6.86 -13.57 -12.35
CA ALA A 52 -7.49 -12.34 -12.82
C ALA A 52 -8.36 -11.67 -11.76
N THR A 53 -8.47 -10.36 -11.85
CA THR A 53 -9.35 -9.52 -11.03
C THR A 53 -10.72 -9.32 -11.68
N HIS A 54 -10.81 -9.53 -12.98
CA HIS A 54 -12.03 -9.40 -13.78
C HIS A 54 -12.13 -10.50 -14.85
N PRO A 55 -13.32 -10.98 -15.23
CA PRO A 55 -13.46 -12.03 -16.23
C PRO A 55 -12.80 -11.70 -17.58
N ALA A 56 -12.83 -10.44 -18.00
CA ALA A 56 -12.19 -10.00 -19.25
C ALA A 56 -10.66 -10.18 -19.24
N GLY A 57 -10.04 -10.23 -18.06
CA GLY A 57 -8.60 -10.50 -17.89
C GLY A 57 -8.28 -11.99 -17.73
N LEU A 58 -9.29 -12.87 -17.64
CA LEU A 58 -9.10 -14.29 -17.41
C LEU A 58 -8.75 -15.04 -18.71
N ARG A 59 -7.52 -14.84 -19.16
CA ARG A 59 -6.93 -15.47 -20.34
C ARG A 59 -6.11 -16.70 -19.93
N GLU A 60 -5.54 -17.41 -20.91
CA GLU A 60 -4.58 -18.48 -20.62
C GLU A 60 -3.40 -18.01 -19.79
N THR A 61 -2.94 -16.81 -20.06
CA THR A 61 -1.83 -16.16 -19.36
C THR A 61 -2.28 -15.29 -18.18
N GLY A 62 -3.56 -15.30 -17.82
CA GLY A 62 -4.12 -14.44 -16.79
C GLY A 62 -4.22 -12.97 -17.20
N ASP A 63 -4.52 -12.10 -16.24
CA ASP A 63 -4.35 -10.66 -16.38
C ASP A 63 -2.87 -10.30 -16.16
N PHE A 64 -2.54 -9.04 -15.98
CA PHE A 64 -1.17 -8.64 -15.77
C PHE A 64 -0.99 -7.74 -14.55
N THR A 65 0.24 -7.74 -14.03
CA THR A 65 0.72 -6.87 -12.98
C THR A 65 1.76 -5.92 -13.53
N ARG A 66 1.98 -4.79 -12.87
CA ARG A 66 3.05 -3.85 -13.19
C ARG A 66 4.30 -4.08 -12.36
N GLU A 67 4.44 -5.22 -11.73
CA GLU A 67 5.72 -5.54 -11.10
C GLU A 67 6.83 -5.53 -12.13
N GLY A 68 7.92 -4.84 -11.85
CA GLY A 68 9.09 -4.81 -12.68
C GLY A 68 9.51 -3.44 -13.18
N SER A 69 10.55 -3.44 -13.99
CA SER A 69 11.30 -2.27 -14.44
C SER A 69 10.53 -1.25 -15.27
N VAL A 70 9.39 -1.60 -15.84
CA VAL A 70 8.57 -0.69 -16.68
C VAL A 70 8.23 0.61 -15.97
N ARG A 71 8.11 0.56 -14.66
CA ARG A 71 7.85 1.70 -13.82
C ARG A 71 8.94 2.76 -13.81
N TYR A 72 10.15 2.35 -14.01
CA TYR A 72 11.34 3.20 -13.92
C TYR A 72 11.65 3.93 -15.20
N LEU A 73 10.93 3.61 -16.25
CA LEU A 73 11.11 4.24 -17.56
C LEU A 73 10.44 5.62 -17.64
N GLY A 74 9.78 6.04 -16.55
CA GLY A 74 9.17 7.37 -16.43
C GLY A 74 7.92 7.56 -17.30
N PRO A 75 7.30 8.74 -17.23
CA PRO A 75 6.07 9.05 -17.94
C PRO A 75 6.20 9.13 -19.47
N THR A 76 7.41 8.98 -19.99
CA THR A 76 7.71 9.08 -21.43
C THR A 76 7.74 7.74 -22.15
N VAL A 77 7.58 6.64 -21.44
CA VAL A 77 7.44 5.34 -22.09
C VAL A 77 6.05 5.21 -22.64
N ASP A 78 5.96 5.10 -23.95
CA ASP A 78 4.71 4.87 -24.64
C ASP A 78 4.23 3.44 -24.31
N LEU A 79 3.26 3.35 -23.44
CA LEU A 79 2.82 2.13 -22.80
C LEU A 79 1.96 1.18 -23.66
N PRO A 80 1.46 1.53 -24.86
CA PRO A 80 0.92 0.54 -25.79
C PRO A 80 1.86 -0.62 -26.09
N VAL A 81 3.13 -0.46 -25.78
CA VAL A 81 4.18 -1.47 -25.98
C VAL A 81 4.54 -2.21 -24.68
N LEU A 82 3.73 -2.11 -23.63
CA LEU A 82 3.88 -3.05 -22.51
C LEU A 82 3.74 -4.45 -23.08
N PRO A 83 4.83 -5.24 -23.05
CA PRO A 83 4.79 -6.55 -23.63
C PRO A 83 3.72 -7.35 -22.89
N ALA A 84 3.06 -8.22 -23.61
CA ALA A 84 2.10 -9.19 -23.12
C ALA A 84 2.67 -10.14 -22.02
N ASN A 85 3.73 -9.77 -21.35
CA ASN A 85 4.63 -10.60 -20.58
C ASN A 85 4.54 -10.37 -19.07
N LEU A 86 3.82 -9.32 -18.61
CA LEU A 86 3.51 -9.11 -17.20
C LEU A 86 2.27 -9.91 -16.76
N ASN A 87 2.01 -11.01 -17.45
CA ASN A 87 0.85 -11.84 -17.22
C ASN A 87 0.99 -12.65 -15.94
N ARG A 88 -0.09 -12.72 -15.17
CA ARG A 88 -0.13 -13.47 -13.93
C ARG A 88 -0.58 -14.91 -14.15
N HIS A 89 0.39 -15.78 -14.37
CA HIS A 89 0.15 -17.22 -14.42
C HIS A 89 1.36 -17.99 -13.89
N GLU A 90 1.10 -19.21 -13.50
CA GLU A 90 2.11 -20.14 -12.97
C GLU A 90 1.99 -21.47 -13.71
N LEU A 91 3.13 -22.08 -14.02
CA LEU A 91 3.24 -23.36 -14.69
C LEU A 91 3.86 -24.41 -13.78
N TYR A 92 3.16 -25.50 -13.58
CA TYR A 92 3.60 -26.63 -12.77
C TYR A 92 3.75 -27.89 -13.61
N PRO A 93 4.95 -28.21 -14.13
CA PRO A 93 5.21 -29.51 -14.72
C PRO A 93 5.01 -30.60 -13.68
N VAL A 94 4.01 -31.45 -13.89
CA VAL A 94 3.66 -32.48 -12.90
C VAL A 94 4.44 -33.76 -13.22
N SER A 95 5.38 -34.08 -12.37
CA SER A 95 6.20 -35.29 -12.44
C SER A 95 6.14 -36.16 -11.17
N ARG A 96 5.35 -35.73 -10.19
CA ARG A 96 5.15 -36.44 -8.91
C ARG A 96 3.77 -36.14 -8.34
N THR A 97 3.27 -37.02 -7.50
CA THR A 97 2.17 -36.73 -6.57
C THR A 97 2.70 -35.96 -5.35
N GLY A 98 1.81 -35.39 -4.56
CA GLY A 98 2.13 -34.67 -3.34
C GLY A 98 1.75 -33.18 -3.39
N ARG A 99 2.10 -32.47 -2.34
CA ARG A 99 1.78 -31.02 -2.22
C ARG A 99 2.68 -30.18 -3.12
N PHE A 100 2.05 -29.24 -3.78
CA PHE A 100 2.68 -28.15 -4.52
C PHE A 100 2.38 -26.83 -3.82
N VAL A 101 3.34 -25.92 -3.82
CA VAL A 101 3.24 -24.58 -3.23
C VAL A 101 3.79 -23.59 -4.23
N ALA A 102 3.05 -22.53 -4.48
CA ALA A 102 3.50 -21.47 -5.37
C ALA A 102 4.72 -20.75 -4.81
N PRO A 103 5.72 -20.45 -5.63
CA PRO A 103 6.90 -19.69 -5.19
C PRO A 103 6.63 -18.19 -5.07
N LEU A 104 5.52 -17.68 -5.61
CA LEU A 104 5.14 -16.28 -5.60
C LEU A 104 3.83 -16.05 -4.86
N ILE A 105 3.75 -14.91 -4.17
CA ILE A 105 2.49 -14.38 -3.70
C ILE A 105 1.79 -13.66 -4.85
N GLN A 106 0.59 -14.12 -5.16
CA GLN A 106 -0.36 -13.38 -5.96
C GLN A 106 -1.15 -12.49 -4.99
N GLY A 107 -0.97 -11.18 -5.07
CA GLY A 107 -1.50 -10.27 -4.05
C GLY A 107 -3.00 -10.04 -4.15
N LEU A 108 -3.60 -10.32 -5.32
CA LEU A 108 -5.00 -10.03 -5.59
C LEU A 108 -5.56 -10.95 -6.67
N GLU A 109 -6.47 -11.83 -6.31
CA GLU A 109 -7.22 -12.68 -7.23
C GLU A 109 -8.72 -12.64 -6.89
N ARG A 110 -9.55 -12.50 -7.91
CA ARG A 110 -10.95 -12.90 -7.85
C ARG A 110 -11.16 -14.23 -8.57
N TYR A 111 -10.52 -14.41 -9.71
CA TYR A 111 -10.66 -15.58 -10.54
C TYR A 111 -9.32 -16.32 -10.63
N VAL A 112 -9.40 -17.65 -10.50
CA VAL A 112 -8.28 -18.56 -10.77
C VAL A 112 -8.75 -19.56 -11.81
N ARG A 113 -8.05 -19.61 -12.95
CA ARG A 113 -8.31 -20.54 -14.04
C ARG A 113 -7.28 -21.66 -13.98
N PHE A 114 -7.76 -22.88 -14.07
CA PHE A 114 -6.98 -24.11 -14.07
C PHE A 114 -7.08 -24.74 -15.46
N ALA A 115 -5.95 -25.01 -16.09
CA ALA A 115 -5.87 -25.71 -17.37
C ALA A 115 -4.66 -26.65 -17.37
N VAL A 116 -4.69 -27.66 -18.23
CA VAL A 116 -3.58 -28.61 -18.40
C VAL A 116 -3.05 -28.52 -19.82
N GLU A 117 -1.74 -28.36 -19.91
CA GLU A 117 -0.98 -28.41 -21.17
C GLU A 117 -0.15 -29.71 -21.23
N GLY A 118 0.44 -29.98 -22.40
CA GLY A 118 1.22 -31.18 -22.65
C GLY A 118 0.36 -32.38 -22.99
N THR A 119 0.55 -33.50 -22.29
CA THR A 119 -0.19 -34.75 -22.56
C THR A 119 -0.70 -35.35 -21.25
N GLY A 120 -1.83 -36.06 -21.32
CA GLY A 120 -2.41 -36.78 -20.20
C GLY A 120 -3.31 -35.93 -19.30
N SER A 121 -3.34 -36.23 -18.02
CA SER A 121 -4.23 -35.60 -17.05
C SER A 121 -3.58 -35.43 -15.69
N VAL A 122 -4.18 -34.56 -14.86
CA VAL A 122 -3.83 -34.37 -13.45
C VAL A 122 -5.10 -34.29 -12.60
N THR A 123 -5.05 -34.90 -11.42
CA THR A 123 -6.09 -34.74 -10.40
C THR A 123 -5.50 -33.96 -9.24
N ILE A 124 -6.18 -32.87 -8.88
CA ILE A 124 -5.76 -31.98 -7.79
C ILE A 124 -6.86 -31.89 -6.72
N GLU A 125 -6.44 -31.84 -5.47
CA GLU A 125 -7.28 -31.70 -4.28
C GLU A 125 -6.75 -30.56 -3.41
N ASP A 126 -7.51 -30.15 -2.40
CA ASP A 126 -7.11 -29.19 -1.38
C ASP A 126 -6.50 -27.89 -1.97
N PHE A 127 -7.05 -27.38 -3.06
CA PHE A 127 -6.58 -26.12 -3.60
C PHE A 127 -6.99 -24.95 -2.71
N GLU A 128 -6.00 -24.19 -2.29
CA GLU A 128 -6.18 -23.01 -1.46
C GLU A 128 -5.23 -21.90 -1.92
N ILE A 129 -5.69 -20.65 -1.85
CA ILE A 129 -4.82 -19.48 -1.81
C ILE A 129 -4.58 -19.17 -0.34
N VAL A 130 -3.37 -19.44 0.12
CA VAL A 130 -2.97 -19.14 1.50
C VAL A 130 -2.75 -17.65 1.60
N ASN A 131 -3.70 -16.98 2.26
CA ASN A 131 -3.62 -15.54 2.47
C ASN A 131 -2.52 -15.24 3.49
N ALA A 132 -1.62 -14.35 3.12
CA ALA A 132 -0.58 -13.85 3.99
C ALA A 132 -1.14 -13.36 5.35
N LYS A 133 -2.35 -12.81 5.36
CA LYS A 133 -3.02 -12.33 6.57
C LYS A 133 -3.69 -13.42 7.43
N THR A 134 -3.95 -14.62 6.93
CA THR A 134 -4.46 -15.70 7.83
C THR A 134 -3.48 -16.01 8.95
N HIS A 135 -2.25 -15.56 8.86
CA HIS A 135 -1.24 -15.61 9.90
C HIS A 135 -1.15 -14.32 10.75
N SER A 136 -1.93 -13.29 10.43
CA SER A 136 -2.06 -12.09 11.27
C SER A 136 -2.87 -12.41 12.51
N THR A 137 -2.29 -12.21 13.67
CA THR A 137 -2.95 -12.39 14.98
C THR A 137 -3.94 -11.29 15.32
N GLU A 138 -4.00 -10.22 14.53
CA GLU A 138 -4.80 -9.03 14.83
C GLU A 138 -6.15 -9.08 14.11
N PRO A 139 -7.24 -9.41 14.81
CA PRO A 139 -8.56 -9.44 14.21
C PRO A 139 -9.04 -8.03 13.87
N ARG A 140 -9.83 -7.93 12.82
CA ARG A 140 -10.63 -6.76 12.53
C ARG A 140 -11.64 -6.56 13.66
N VAL A 141 -11.61 -5.41 14.33
CA VAL A 141 -12.46 -5.07 15.47
C VAL A 141 -13.29 -3.82 15.26
N GLY A 142 -12.89 -2.95 14.30
CA GLY A 142 -13.66 -1.80 13.90
C GLY A 142 -14.86 -2.17 13.03
N SER A 143 -15.89 -1.31 13.02
CA SER A 143 -17.05 -1.48 12.16
C SER A 143 -17.73 -0.15 11.87
N PHE A 144 -18.46 -0.09 10.76
CA PHE A 144 -19.19 1.09 10.34
C PHE A 144 -20.39 0.71 9.49
N VAL A 145 -21.53 1.32 9.75
CA VAL A 145 -22.68 1.37 8.86
C VAL A 145 -23.44 2.68 9.03
N CYS A 146 -24.06 3.17 7.97
CA CYS A 146 -24.84 4.40 8.00
C CYS A 146 -26.07 4.32 7.06
N SER A 147 -26.88 5.36 7.10
CA SER A 147 -28.11 5.47 6.29
C SER A 147 -27.85 5.61 4.78
N ASP A 148 -26.70 6.14 4.39
CA ASP A 148 -26.29 6.18 2.99
C ASP A 148 -25.74 4.81 2.57
N ALA A 149 -26.56 4.05 1.85
CA ALA A 149 -26.24 2.67 1.49
C ALA A 149 -24.98 2.52 0.62
N ARG A 150 -24.54 3.59 -0.07
CA ARG A 150 -23.34 3.59 -0.91
C ARG A 150 -22.06 3.49 -0.09
N LEU A 151 -22.05 4.14 1.10
CA LEU A 151 -20.84 4.23 1.93
C LEU A 151 -20.49 2.90 2.61
N ASN A 152 -21.48 2.06 2.88
CA ASN A 152 -21.27 0.80 3.59
C ASN A 152 -20.35 -0.17 2.81
N PRO A 153 -20.61 -0.50 1.53
CA PRO A 153 -19.69 -1.35 0.76
C PRO A 153 -18.34 -0.67 0.46
N ILE A 154 -18.29 0.67 0.39
CA ILE A 154 -17.01 1.38 0.25
C ILE A 154 -16.15 1.19 1.50
N TRP A 155 -16.75 1.29 2.69
CA TRP A 155 -16.03 1.05 3.94
C TRP A 155 -15.51 -0.39 4.01
N GLU A 156 -16.35 -1.38 3.69
CA GLU A 156 -15.99 -2.79 3.66
C GLU A 156 -14.89 -3.10 2.64
N GLY A 157 -15.01 -2.59 1.42
CA GLY A 157 -14.00 -2.74 0.37
C GLY A 157 -12.67 -2.08 0.74
N SER A 158 -12.73 -0.91 1.41
CA SER A 158 -11.54 -0.23 1.93
C SER A 158 -10.79 -1.06 2.97
N VAL A 159 -11.52 -1.66 3.92
CA VAL A 159 -10.90 -2.53 4.92
C VAL A 159 -10.34 -3.79 4.28
N ARG A 160 -11.06 -4.40 3.32
CA ARG A 160 -10.57 -5.56 2.60
C ARG A 160 -9.31 -5.24 1.79
N THR A 161 -9.23 -4.04 1.19
CA THR A 161 -8.02 -3.56 0.52
C THR A 161 -6.81 -3.57 1.45
N LEU A 162 -6.97 -3.02 2.66
CA LEU A 162 -5.90 -3.05 3.67
C LEU A 162 -5.51 -4.47 4.07
N GLU A 163 -6.49 -5.35 4.21
CA GLU A 163 -6.22 -6.75 4.53
C GLU A 163 -5.32 -7.41 3.50
N LEU A 164 -5.55 -7.16 2.22
CA LEU A 164 -4.75 -7.72 1.14
C LEU A 164 -3.38 -7.04 0.98
N ALA A 165 -3.29 -5.76 1.30
CA ALA A 165 -2.05 -4.99 1.25
C ALA A 165 -1.19 -5.09 2.52
N SER A 166 -1.70 -5.66 3.60
CA SER A 166 -0.95 -5.87 4.85
C SER A 166 -0.14 -7.14 4.76
N ILE A 167 1.17 -7.00 4.80
CA ILE A 167 2.13 -8.10 4.68
C ILE A 167 2.62 -8.47 6.07
N PRO A 168 2.42 -9.73 6.53
CA PRO A 168 2.88 -10.18 7.83
C PRO A 168 4.41 -10.35 7.84
N ASN A 169 4.92 -10.68 9.01
CA ASN A 169 6.33 -10.96 9.16
C ASN A 169 6.77 -12.23 8.39
N HIS A 170 8.07 -12.45 8.39
CA HIS A 170 8.80 -13.51 7.73
C HIS A 170 8.20 -14.94 7.81
N ASP A 171 7.53 -15.29 8.90
CA ASP A 171 6.99 -16.66 9.04
C ASP A 171 5.90 -17.00 8.00
N ALA A 172 5.19 -16.00 7.52
CA ALA A 172 4.24 -16.17 6.43
C ALA A 172 4.89 -16.40 5.06
N TRP A 173 6.18 -16.10 4.94
CA TRP A 173 6.96 -16.18 3.71
C TRP A 173 7.84 -17.42 3.61
N LYS A 174 7.68 -18.41 4.46
CA LYS A 174 8.50 -19.63 4.48
C LYS A 174 8.64 -20.33 3.12
N PHE A 175 7.69 -20.11 2.24
CA PHE A 175 7.61 -20.73 0.92
C PHE A 175 7.83 -19.75 -0.22
N VAL A 176 7.92 -18.47 0.06
CA VAL A 176 8.23 -17.45 -0.92
C VAL A 176 9.69 -17.10 -0.75
N CYS A 177 10.53 -17.71 -1.53
CA CYS A 177 11.93 -17.33 -1.60
C CYS A 177 12.00 -15.93 -2.17
N GLY A 178 12.85 -15.13 -1.60
CA GLY A 178 13.00 -13.75 -1.99
C GLY A 178 13.45 -13.56 -3.44
N ARG A 179 13.28 -12.36 -3.92
CA ARG A 179 13.80 -11.93 -5.20
C ARG A 179 15.29 -11.63 -5.10
N LEU A 180 16.09 -12.30 -5.89
CA LEU A 180 17.50 -11.99 -6.06
C LEU A 180 17.65 -11.10 -7.28
N LEU A 181 17.93 -9.82 -7.10
CA LEU A 181 18.13 -8.89 -8.20
C LEU A 181 19.61 -8.80 -8.60
N PRO A 182 19.94 -8.72 -9.92
CA PRO A 182 21.28 -8.79 -10.45
C PRO A 182 22.26 -7.84 -9.76
N ARG A 183 21.85 -6.62 -9.54
CA ARG A 183 22.72 -5.54 -9.00
C ARG A 183 23.10 -5.72 -7.54
N TRP A 184 22.44 -6.58 -6.79
CA TRP A 184 22.87 -6.89 -5.44
C TRP A 184 24.06 -7.84 -5.42
N LEU A 185 24.17 -8.67 -6.45
CA LEU A 185 25.29 -9.58 -6.60
C LEU A 185 26.51 -8.90 -7.23
N GLU A 186 26.33 -7.83 -8.03
CA GLU A 186 27.44 -7.06 -8.59
C GLU A 186 28.37 -6.48 -7.52
N LYS A 187 27.81 -6.05 -6.37
CA LYS A 187 28.57 -5.44 -5.27
C LYS A 187 29.19 -6.44 -4.31
N ALA A 188 28.87 -7.72 -4.46
CA ALA A 188 29.31 -8.76 -3.57
C ALA A 188 29.48 -10.11 -4.29
N PRO A 189 30.53 -10.23 -5.13
CA PRO A 189 30.83 -11.49 -5.81
C PRO A 189 30.90 -12.66 -4.82
N GLY A 190 30.23 -13.75 -5.13
CA GLY A 190 30.16 -14.93 -4.26
C GLY A 190 29.08 -14.90 -3.20
N LYS A 191 28.31 -13.82 -3.09
CA LYS A 191 27.08 -13.74 -2.30
C LYS A 191 25.88 -14.15 -3.15
N GLY A 192 24.83 -14.65 -2.52
CA GLY A 192 23.68 -15.26 -3.23
C GLY A 192 23.78 -16.76 -3.29
N LEU A 193 24.62 -17.35 -2.48
CA LEU A 193 24.65 -18.79 -2.24
C LEU A 193 23.47 -19.22 -1.35
N SER A 194 22.94 -20.40 -1.59
CA SER A 194 21.97 -20.98 -0.67
C SER A 194 22.58 -21.12 0.72
N ARG A 195 21.83 -20.78 1.78
CA ARG A 195 22.29 -20.96 3.18
C ARG A 195 22.55 -22.41 3.53
N GLN A 196 21.73 -23.30 2.96
CA GLN A 196 21.84 -24.73 3.19
C GLN A 196 22.64 -25.41 2.07
N THR A 197 23.34 -26.43 2.44
CA THR A 197 23.98 -27.35 1.50
C THR A 197 23.03 -28.49 1.14
N ALA A 198 23.21 -29.08 -0.03
CA ALA A 198 22.48 -30.26 -0.42
C ALA A 198 22.75 -31.42 0.58
N ALA A 199 21.71 -32.00 1.14
CA ALA A 199 21.83 -33.09 2.12
C ALA A 199 22.23 -34.42 1.47
N ALA A 200 21.96 -34.58 0.16
CA ALA A 200 22.27 -35.75 -0.64
C ALA A 200 22.53 -35.29 -2.09
N ASP A 201 23.07 -36.24 -2.88
CA ASP A 201 23.13 -36.09 -4.34
C ASP A 201 21.72 -36.03 -4.91
N GLY A 202 21.48 -35.17 -5.89
CA GLY A 202 20.17 -34.97 -6.50
C GLY A 202 20.12 -33.76 -7.42
N GLU A 203 18.97 -33.07 -7.43
CA GLU A 203 18.76 -31.88 -8.22
C GLU A 203 18.29 -30.71 -7.33
N ALA A 204 18.76 -29.53 -7.68
CA ALA A 204 18.19 -28.26 -7.21
C ALA A 204 17.24 -27.72 -8.29
N ALA A 205 16.07 -27.29 -7.89
CA ALA A 205 15.13 -26.58 -8.76
C ALA A 205 15.25 -25.08 -8.48
N VAL A 206 15.57 -24.30 -9.50
CA VAL A 206 15.69 -22.84 -9.44
C VAL A 206 14.53 -22.24 -10.22
N THR A 207 13.67 -21.52 -9.52
CA THR A 207 12.54 -20.81 -10.13
C THR A 207 12.93 -19.34 -10.37
N TYR A 208 12.78 -18.89 -11.58
CA TYR A 208 13.22 -17.59 -12.02
C TYR A 208 12.29 -17.00 -13.09
N GLU A 209 12.43 -15.72 -13.34
CA GLU A 209 11.96 -15.04 -14.54
C GLU A 209 13.00 -14.03 -15.01
N PHE A 210 12.90 -13.57 -16.24
CA PHE A 210 13.58 -12.37 -16.69
C PHE A 210 12.60 -11.21 -16.69
N ASP A 211 12.96 -10.14 -16.02
CA ASP A 211 12.16 -8.93 -15.96
C ASP A 211 12.21 -8.18 -17.29
N CYS A 212 11.14 -7.45 -17.59
CA CYS A 212 11.07 -6.62 -18.78
C CYS A 212 11.97 -5.39 -18.61
N ASN A 213 13.10 -5.37 -19.29
CA ASN A 213 13.88 -4.16 -19.45
C ASN A 213 14.07 -3.85 -20.94
N PRO A 214 13.47 -2.78 -21.48
CA PRO A 214 13.60 -2.46 -22.91
C PRO A 214 15.03 -2.06 -23.31
N HIS A 215 15.87 -1.71 -22.34
CA HIS A 215 17.29 -1.41 -22.59
C HIS A 215 18.15 -2.68 -22.73
N PHE A 216 17.67 -3.82 -22.26
CA PHE A 216 18.39 -5.10 -22.26
C PHE A 216 17.50 -6.22 -22.78
N PRO A 217 17.29 -6.30 -24.10
CA PRO A 217 16.32 -7.22 -24.70
C PRO A 217 16.71 -8.69 -24.61
N LYS A 218 17.95 -9.01 -24.22
CA LYS A 218 18.43 -10.38 -24.03
C LYS A 218 19.33 -10.46 -22.83
N GLY A 219 18.90 -11.18 -21.81
CA GLY A 219 19.65 -11.43 -20.60
C GLY A 219 20.10 -12.88 -20.46
N SER A 220 21.03 -13.12 -19.57
CA SER A 220 21.43 -14.46 -19.13
C SER A 220 21.96 -14.43 -17.71
N PHE A 221 21.93 -15.57 -17.06
CA PHE A 221 22.63 -15.79 -15.79
C PHE A 221 23.15 -17.21 -15.70
N GLU A 222 24.10 -17.45 -14.82
CA GLU A 222 24.61 -18.77 -14.56
C GLU A 222 24.24 -19.25 -13.16
N ILE A 223 23.86 -20.51 -13.07
CA ILE A 223 23.66 -21.22 -11.80
C ILE A 223 24.93 -21.98 -11.50
N LEU A 224 25.45 -21.79 -10.30
CA LEU A 224 26.70 -22.39 -9.82
C LEU A 224 26.39 -23.48 -8.81
N ALA A 225 26.92 -24.69 -9.05
CA ALA A 225 26.81 -25.80 -8.13
C ALA A 225 28.13 -26.58 -8.12
N GLY A 226 28.88 -26.53 -7.04
CA GLY A 226 30.12 -27.27 -6.87
C GLY A 226 31.14 -27.07 -8.00
N GLY A 227 31.31 -25.86 -8.47
CA GLY A 227 32.20 -25.52 -9.59
C GLY A 227 31.63 -25.76 -10.98
N ARG A 228 30.46 -26.37 -11.11
CA ARG A 228 29.73 -26.50 -12.38
C ARG A 228 28.94 -25.21 -12.63
N ARG A 229 28.82 -24.84 -13.90
CA ARG A 229 28.05 -23.68 -14.35
C ARG A 229 26.95 -24.14 -15.30
N THR A 230 25.75 -23.67 -15.07
CA THR A 230 24.59 -23.88 -15.96
C THR A 230 24.11 -22.51 -16.44
N LEU A 231 24.34 -22.23 -17.73
CA LEU A 231 23.90 -20.99 -18.36
C LEU A 231 22.39 -21.06 -18.62
N VAL A 232 21.68 -20.04 -18.16
CA VAL A 232 20.27 -19.78 -18.47
C VAL A 232 20.19 -18.53 -19.34
N VAL A 233 19.62 -18.67 -20.54
CA VAL A 233 19.48 -17.58 -21.51
C VAL A 233 18.01 -17.17 -21.54
N GLN A 234 17.77 -15.89 -21.60
CA GLN A 234 16.43 -15.32 -21.73
C GLN A 234 15.78 -15.75 -23.06
N ASP A 235 14.67 -16.41 -22.96
CA ASP A 235 13.80 -16.81 -24.07
C ASP A 235 12.38 -16.26 -23.94
N SER A 236 12.08 -15.68 -22.79
CA SER A 236 10.79 -15.07 -22.43
C SER A 236 11.01 -14.00 -21.39
N THR A 237 10.04 -13.11 -21.21
CA THR A 237 10.07 -12.01 -20.25
C THR A 237 8.84 -12.10 -19.35
N ASN A 238 9.04 -11.90 -18.04
CA ASN A 238 8.00 -11.99 -17.01
C ASN A 238 7.20 -13.31 -17.03
N VAL A 239 7.87 -14.38 -17.42
CA VAL A 239 7.33 -15.75 -17.38
C VAL A 239 8.13 -16.55 -16.37
N LEU A 240 7.44 -17.05 -15.35
CA LEU A 240 8.05 -17.89 -14.33
C LEU A 240 8.49 -19.22 -14.95
N LYS A 241 9.76 -19.55 -14.76
CA LYS A 241 10.36 -20.80 -15.21
C LYS A 241 11.11 -21.49 -14.12
N THR A 242 11.21 -22.80 -14.23
CA THR A 242 12.05 -23.58 -13.32
C THR A 242 13.09 -24.35 -14.12
N VAL A 243 14.36 -24.16 -13.77
CA VAL A 243 15.46 -24.97 -14.27
C VAL A 243 15.94 -25.91 -13.18
N ARG A 244 16.30 -27.13 -13.53
CA ARG A 244 16.86 -28.13 -12.62
C ARG A 244 18.32 -28.30 -12.91
N VAL A 245 19.13 -28.24 -11.86
CA VAL A 245 20.59 -28.44 -11.94
C VAL A 245 21.02 -29.55 -11.00
N PRO A 246 21.93 -30.45 -11.43
CA PRO A 246 22.44 -31.53 -10.57
C PRO A 246 23.25 -30.91 -9.43
N VAL A 247 23.08 -31.45 -8.23
CA VAL A 247 23.83 -31.06 -7.04
C VAL A 247 24.37 -32.31 -6.35
N LYS A 248 25.53 -32.19 -5.73
CA LYS A 248 26.09 -33.22 -4.87
C LYS A 248 25.92 -32.88 -3.41
N LYS A 249 25.93 -33.85 -2.55
CA LYS A 249 25.91 -33.67 -1.12
C LYS A 249 27.00 -32.70 -0.67
N GLY A 250 26.59 -31.68 0.12
CA GLY A 250 27.47 -30.64 0.64
C GLY A 250 27.67 -29.45 -0.27
N GLU A 251 27.16 -29.48 -1.49
CA GLU A 251 27.22 -28.33 -2.41
C GLU A 251 26.15 -27.27 -2.09
N ARG A 252 26.48 -26.04 -2.38
CA ARG A 252 25.57 -24.88 -2.36
C ARG A 252 25.21 -24.46 -3.77
N ILE A 253 24.06 -23.83 -3.92
CA ILE A 253 23.64 -23.17 -5.16
C ILE A 253 24.02 -21.69 -5.06
N GLY A 254 24.69 -21.20 -6.09
CA GLY A 254 25.03 -19.79 -6.26
C GLY A 254 24.58 -19.26 -7.62
N PHE A 255 24.75 -17.98 -7.83
CA PHE A 255 24.36 -17.31 -9.05
C PHE A 255 25.47 -16.36 -9.51
N ASP A 256 25.71 -16.36 -10.82
CA ASP A 256 26.52 -15.35 -11.49
C ASP A 256 25.59 -14.61 -12.45
N LEU A 257 25.21 -13.39 -12.07
CA LEU A 257 24.26 -12.59 -12.79
C LEU A 257 25.03 -11.58 -13.64
N GLN A 258 24.87 -11.69 -14.95
CA GLN A 258 25.52 -10.80 -15.91
C GLN A 258 25.03 -9.36 -15.71
N LYS A 259 25.95 -8.41 -15.83
CA LYS A 259 25.70 -6.99 -15.54
C LYS A 259 24.53 -6.39 -16.34
N GLU A 260 24.28 -6.91 -17.52
CA GLU A 260 23.30 -6.43 -18.48
C GLU A 260 22.03 -7.30 -18.52
N SER A 261 21.93 -8.26 -17.62
CA SER A 261 20.74 -9.12 -17.53
C SER A 261 19.90 -8.76 -16.31
N TRP A 262 18.62 -9.04 -16.42
CA TRP A 262 17.63 -8.77 -15.36
C TRP A 262 16.89 -10.04 -14.93
N PRO A 263 17.61 -11.10 -14.56
CA PRO A 263 16.97 -12.25 -13.99
C PRO A 263 16.50 -11.91 -12.58
N VAL A 264 15.34 -12.43 -12.24
CA VAL A 264 14.79 -12.45 -10.89
C VAL A 264 14.75 -13.89 -10.43
N ILE A 265 15.51 -14.24 -9.42
CA ILE A 265 15.48 -15.59 -8.84
C ILE A 265 14.45 -15.57 -7.70
N HIS A 266 13.41 -16.39 -7.84
CA HIS A 266 12.30 -16.41 -6.88
C HIS A 266 12.47 -17.49 -5.83
N CYS A 267 12.98 -18.66 -6.23
CA CYS A 267 13.06 -19.80 -5.32
C CYS A 267 14.16 -20.77 -5.72
N VAL A 268 14.83 -21.31 -4.72
CA VAL A 268 15.70 -22.48 -4.84
C VAL A 268 15.14 -23.59 -3.97
N VAL A 269 14.90 -24.75 -4.55
CA VAL A 269 14.42 -25.93 -3.84
C VAL A 269 15.52 -27.01 -3.88
N LEU A 270 15.97 -27.43 -2.71
CA LEU A 270 16.92 -28.54 -2.55
C LEU A 270 16.20 -29.74 -1.91
N ALA A 271 16.26 -30.91 -2.54
CA ALA A 271 15.62 -32.12 -2.04
C ALA A 271 14.12 -31.96 -1.69
N GLY A 272 13.41 -31.12 -2.43
CA GLY A 272 11.98 -30.86 -2.23
C GLY A 272 11.65 -29.74 -1.25
N GLU A 273 12.65 -29.18 -0.57
CA GLU A 273 12.45 -28.09 0.39
C GLU A 273 13.00 -26.75 -0.15
N PRO A 274 12.24 -25.66 -0.04
CA PRO A 274 12.75 -24.32 -0.32
C PRO A 274 13.90 -23.98 0.62
N VAL A 275 14.97 -23.43 0.07
CA VAL A 275 16.14 -23.02 0.85
C VAL A 275 16.35 -21.52 0.75
N PRO A 276 16.57 -20.82 1.86
CA PRO A 276 16.92 -19.42 1.85
C PRO A 276 18.30 -19.22 1.22
N LEU A 277 18.43 -18.14 0.47
CA LEU A 277 19.70 -17.64 -0.04
C LEU A 277 20.48 -16.91 1.07
N GLU A 278 21.78 -16.72 0.89
CA GLU A 278 22.59 -16.06 1.92
C GLU A 278 22.22 -14.60 2.17
N GLU A 279 22.56 -14.12 3.37
CA GLU A 279 22.08 -12.91 4.03
C GLU A 279 22.17 -11.61 3.24
N ASP A 280 23.15 -11.48 2.38
CA ASP A 280 23.32 -10.24 1.61
C ASP A 280 22.29 -10.06 0.50
N ALA A 281 21.50 -11.09 0.25
CA ALA A 281 20.38 -11.01 -0.65
C ALA A 281 19.08 -10.69 0.12
N TRP A 282 18.84 -11.41 1.26
CA TRP A 282 17.53 -11.40 1.89
C TRP A 282 17.59 -11.78 3.36
N ASP A 283 17.22 -10.88 4.24
CA ASP A 283 16.98 -11.20 5.65
C ASP A 283 15.52 -11.00 6.03
N TYR A 284 14.67 -11.90 5.60
CA TYR A 284 13.25 -11.88 5.95
C TYR A 284 12.99 -11.97 7.44
N ALA A 285 13.90 -12.60 8.21
CA ALA A 285 13.75 -12.71 9.65
C ALA A 285 13.74 -11.35 10.36
N ARG A 286 14.27 -10.32 9.68
CA ARG A 286 14.30 -8.93 10.18
C ARG A 286 13.31 -8.01 9.52
N THR A 287 12.56 -8.48 8.53
CA THR A 287 11.53 -7.68 7.90
C THR A 287 10.33 -7.60 8.85
N PRO A 288 9.99 -6.43 9.37
CA PRO A 288 8.80 -6.28 10.20
C PRO A 288 7.53 -6.45 9.36
N PRO A 289 6.37 -6.69 9.96
CA PRO A 289 5.10 -6.56 9.26
C PRO A 289 4.93 -5.16 8.71
N TYR A 290 4.34 -5.02 7.53
CA TYR A 290 4.17 -3.70 6.89
C TYR A 290 2.89 -3.60 6.05
N VAL A 291 2.48 -2.38 5.77
CA VAL A 291 1.45 -2.06 4.78
C VAL A 291 2.14 -1.71 3.47
N SER A 292 1.85 -2.47 2.42
CA SER A 292 2.30 -2.15 1.07
C SER A 292 1.38 -1.13 0.41
N ASP A 293 1.89 -0.44 -0.59
CA ASP A 293 1.12 0.49 -1.42
C ASP A 293 0.00 -0.19 -2.19
N GLY A 294 0.22 -1.43 -2.63
CA GLY A 294 -0.74 -2.21 -3.36
C GLY A 294 -0.58 -3.71 -3.17
N ALA A 295 -1.67 -4.45 -3.29
CA ALA A 295 -1.64 -5.90 -3.14
C ALA A 295 -1.14 -6.62 -4.39
N LYS A 296 -1.44 -6.07 -5.58
CA LYS A 296 -1.09 -6.67 -6.87
C LYS A 296 0.28 -6.22 -7.34
N ARG A 297 0.59 -4.96 -7.16
CA ARG A 297 1.84 -4.37 -7.57
C ARG A 297 2.27 -3.26 -6.62
N ASP A 298 3.44 -2.92 -6.67
CA ASP A 298 4.69 -2.63 -6.12
C ASP A 298 5.01 -3.45 -4.91
N ARG A 299 4.07 -3.61 -4.00
CA ARG A 299 4.24 -4.27 -2.71
C ARG A 299 5.38 -3.65 -1.89
N LEU A 300 5.60 -2.36 -2.07
CA LEU A 300 6.62 -1.57 -1.38
C LEU A 300 5.97 -0.71 -0.30
N VAL A 301 6.79 -0.26 0.64
CA VAL A 301 6.35 0.69 1.66
C VAL A 301 6.54 2.11 1.13
N TRP A 302 5.61 2.58 0.30
CA TRP A 302 5.61 3.95 -0.14
C TRP A 302 5.18 4.88 1.01
N SER A 303 6.05 5.79 1.38
CA SER A 303 5.85 6.63 2.57
C SER A 303 4.61 7.53 2.48
N GLY A 304 4.31 8.06 1.29
CA GLY A 304 3.11 8.86 1.06
C GLY A 304 1.84 8.02 1.15
N ASP A 305 1.82 6.88 0.47
CA ASP A 305 0.70 5.94 0.45
C ASP A 305 0.36 5.47 1.87
N LEU A 306 1.39 5.31 2.69
CA LEU A 306 1.24 4.94 4.09
C LEU A 306 0.45 5.99 4.89
N TRP A 307 0.67 7.30 4.65
CA TRP A 307 -0.09 8.36 5.31
C TRP A 307 -1.56 8.34 4.90
N TRP A 308 -1.86 8.08 3.63
CA TRP A 308 -3.22 7.98 3.15
C TRP A 308 -3.92 6.72 3.66
N ALA A 309 -3.19 5.60 3.80
CA ALA A 309 -3.70 4.33 4.26
C ALA A 309 -3.94 4.25 5.78
N GLN A 310 -3.08 4.87 6.60
CA GLN A 310 -3.00 4.62 8.05
C GLN A 310 -4.31 4.84 8.81
N ARG A 311 -5.10 5.86 8.46
CA ARG A 311 -6.38 6.14 9.13
C ARG A 311 -7.42 5.07 8.88
N ASN A 312 -7.32 4.38 7.73
CA ASN A 312 -8.14 3.23 7.44
C ASN A 312 -7.72 2.03 8.31
N VAL A 313 -6.42 1.89 8.59
CA VAL A 313 -5.89 0.89 9.52
C VAL A 313 -6.47 1.11 10.92
N TYR A 314 -6.42 2.34 11.43
CA TYR A 314 -6.95 2.68 12.77
C TYR A 314 -8.47 2.57 12.87
N ALA A 315 -9.19 2.73 11.77
CA ALA A 315 -10.63 2.52 11.73
C ALA A 315 -11.04 1.05 11.85
N ALA A 316 -10.19 0.12 11.43
CA ALA A 316 -10.54 -1.28 11.25
C ALA A 316 -9.86 -2.24 12.25
N PHE A 317 -8.61 -1.98 12.60
CA PHE A 317 -7.78 -2.92 13.38
C PHE A 317 -7.49 -2.40 14.79
N ALA A 318 -7.12 -3.32 15.68
CA ALA A 318 -6.71 -2.94 17.02
C ALA A 318 -5.44 -2.06 16.98
N PRO A 319 -5.25 -1.12 17.92
CA PRO A 319 -4.04 -0.29 17.99
C PRO A 319 -2.74 -1.07 18.21
N THR A 320 -2.83 -2.32 18.60
CA THR A 320 -1.71 -3.26 18.76
C THR A 320 -1.26 -3.89 17.43
N GLU A 321 -1.96 -3.57 16.32
CA GLU A 321 -1.57 -4.08 15.02
C GLU A 321 -0.12 -3.66 14.68
N PRO A 322 0.69 -4.57 14.16
CA PRO A 322 2.11 -4.33 14.00
C PRO A 322 2.49 -3.64 12.68
N PHE A 323 1.58 -3.56 11.71
CA PHE A 323 1.89 -3.18 10.33
C PHE A 323 2.33 -1.71 10.19
N MET A 324 1.63 -0.78 10.83
CA MET A 324 2.01 0.64 10.78
C MET A 324 3.34 0.91 11.47
N LYS A 325 3.55 0.29 12.65
CA LYS A 325 4.80 0.37 13.37
C LYS A 325 5.97 -0.19 12.56
N GLY A 326 5.78 -1.39 11.99
CA GLY A 326 6.80 -2.03 11.16
C GLY A 326 7.12 -1.22 9.90
N SER A 327 6.11 -0.64 9.25
CA SER A 327 6.32 0.26 8.11
C SER A 327 7.15 1.49 8.48
N LEU A 328 6.85 2.15 9.60
CA LEU A 328 7.60 3.30 10.10
C LEU A 328 9.06 2.94 10.45
N GLU A 329 9.28 1.81 11.11
CA GLU A 329 10.61 1.31 11.42
C GLU A 329 11.41 0.98 10.17
N MET A 330 10.76 0.43 9.14
CA MET A 330 11.37 0.13 7.85
C MET A 330 11.78 1.40 7.11
N LEU A 331 10.92 2.41 7.04
CA LEU A 331 11.26 3.71 6.48
C LEU A 331 12.46 4.34 7.19
N ALA A 332 12.44 4.36 8.52
CA ALA A 332 13.51 4.96 9.32
C ALA A 332 14.88 4.26 9.15
N ARG A 333 14.90 2.92 9.02
CA ARG A 333 16.13 2.15 8.78
C ARG A 333 16.77 2.49 7.42
N ASN A 334 15.99 2.96 6.48
CA ASN A 334 16.43 3.34 5.14
C ASN A 334 16.74 4.83 4.99
N GLN A 335 16.98 5.52 6.12
CA GLN A 335 17.47 6.90 6.08
C GLN A 335 18.94 6.96 5.65
N THR A 336 19.24 7.84 4.71
CA THR A 336 20.62 8.02 4.22
C THR A 336 21.48 8.80 5.19
N PRO A 337 22.81 8.74 5.03
CA PRO A 337 23.74 9.59 5.82
C PRO A 337 23.45 11.08 5.70
N GLU A 338 22.99 11.54 4.53
CA GLU A 338 22.62 12.94 4.27
C GLU A 338 21.33 13.35 5.00
N GLY A 339 20.50 12.40 5.40
CA GLY A 339 19.33 12.61 6.22
C GLY A 339 17.97 12.39 5.53
N TYR A 340 17.90 12.22 4.22
CA TYR A 340 16.62 11.91 3.58
C TYR A 340 16.24 10.43 3.77
N VAL A 341 14.96 10.15 3.73
CA VAL A 341 14.39 8.81 3.80
C VAL A 341 13.97 8.37 2.40
N HIS A 342 14.34 7.16 2.00
CA HIS A 342 13.88 6.63 0.72
C HIS A 342 12.35 6.55 0.67
N ALA A 343 11.78 6.95 -0.46
CA ALA A 343 10.33 7.02 -0.66
C ALA A 343 9.64 5.65 -0.54
N ALA A 344 10.29 4.61 -1.06
CA ALA A 344 9.77 3.25 -1.08
C ALA A 344 10.94 2.26 -0.94
N PRO A 345 11.41 2.00 0.28
CA PRO A 345 12.44 0.98 0.51
C PRO A 345 11.89 -0.41 0.20
N TYR A 346 12.76 -1.28 -0.29
CA TYR A 346 12.44 -2.70 -0.37
C TYR A 346 12.31 -3.30 1.02
N PRO A 347 11.22 -3.98 1.31
CA PRO A 347 10.99 -4.60 2.61
C PRO A 347 12.07 -5.59 3.00
N GLU A 348 12.63 -6.26 2.02
CA GLU A 348 13.60 -7.33 2.19
C GLU A 348 15.02 -6.84 2.51
N ARG A 349 15.31 -5.54 2.38
CA ARG A 349 16.64 -4.98 2.68
C ARG A 349 16.61 -4.15 3.95
N THR A 350 17.14 -4.73 4.99
CA THR A 350 17.21 -4.10 6.31
C THR A 350 18.52 -3.35 6.58
N ASP A 351 19.54 -3.51 5.73
CA ASP A 351 20.93 -3.18 6.08
C ASP A 351 21.74 -2.44 5.01
N ALA A 352 21.12 -1.98 3.92
CA ALA A 352 21.84 -1.29 2.87
C ALA A 352 21.44 0.19 2.75
N PRO A 353 22.05 1.09 3.53
CA PRO A 353 21.75 2.51 3.47
C PRO A 353 22.10 3.17 2.13
N ASN A 354 22.86 2.48 1.28
CA ASN A 354 23.40 3.06 0.05
C ASN A 354 23.10 2.27 -1.22
N ALA A 355 22.12 1.38 -1.21
CA ALA A 355 21.73 0.68 -2.41
C ALA A 355 20.94 1.62 -3.35
N GLY A 356 21.57 2.67 -3.78
CA GLY A 356 21.02 3.84 -4.44
C GLY A 356 20.51 3.64 -5.85
N GLU A 357 19.99 2.50 -6.26
CA GLU A 357 19.58 2.42 -7.65
C GLU A 357 18.23 1.81 -7.93
N PHE A 358 17.65 0.92 -7.14
CA PHE A 358 16.29 0.45 -7.37
C PHE A 358 15.65 -0.09 -6.12
N GLY A 359 14.38 0.21 -5.92
CA GLY A 359 13.63 -0.08 -4.71
C GLY A 359 13.89 0.90 -3.58
N HIS A 360 14.81 1.79 -3.78
CA HIS A 360 15.07 2.90 -2.91
C HIS A 360 14.89 4.16 -3.75
N TYR A 361 13.65 4.61 -3.86
CA TYR A 361 13.33 5.80 -4.62
C TYR A 361 13.81 7.04 -3.87
N PRO A 362 14.85 7.71 -4.35
CA PRO A 362 15.22 9.01 -3.80
C PRO A 362 14.17 10.03 -4.26
N SER A 363 13.41 10.56 -3.33
CA SER A 363 12.42 11.60 -3.62
C SER A 363 12.30 12.51 -2.42
N ASP A 364 12.62 13.79 -2.59
CA ASP A 364 12.43 14.81 -1.55
C ASP A 364 10.97 14.87 -1.08
N GLU A 365 10.05 14.74 -2.00
CA GLU A 365 8.62 14.82 -1.72
C GLU A 365 8.16 13.68 -0.84
N PHE A 366 8.55 12.44 -1.18
CA PHE A 366 8.15 11.27 -0.43
C PHE A 366 8.92 11.10 0.87
N SER A 367 10.16 11.56 0.95
CA SER A 367 10.93 11.56 2.20
C SER A 367 10.21 12.28 3.34
N ALA A 368 9.47 13.34 3.01
CA ALA A 368 8.76 14.15 3.98
C ALA A 368 7.65 13.39 4.74
N TRP A 369 7.04 12.40 4.12
CA TRP A 369 5.84 11.74 4.64
C TRP A 369 6.06 10.96 5.94
N ILE A 370 7.28 10.52 6.26
CA ILE A 370 7.54 9.80 7.52
C ILE A 370 7.14 10.62 8.75
N VAL A 371 7.25 11.95 8.68
CA VAL A 371 6.95 12.85 9.81
C VAL A 371 5.43 12.90 10.08
N PRO A 372 4.55 13.24 9.12
CA PRO A 372 3.11 13.20 9.36
C PRO A 372 2.59 11.79 9.63
N VAL A 373 3.20 10.73 9.06
CA VAL A 373 2.82 9.34 9.39
C VAL A 373 3.10 9.04 10.86
N LEU A 374 4.28 9.41 11.37
CA LEU A 374 4.63 9.19 12.77
C LEU A 374 3.77 10.02 13.72
N ALA A 375 3.47 11.27 13.37
CA ALA A 375 2.63 12.15 14.18
C ALA A 375 1.18 11.64 14.28
N ASP A 376 0.60 11.22 13.15
CA ASP A 376 -0.75 10.64 13.13
C ASP A 376 -0.78 9.27 13.84
N HIS A 377 0.30 8.46 13.74
CA HIS A 377 0.42 7.23 14.52
C HIS A 377 0.43 7.53 16.03
N TYR A 378 1.21 8.50 16.44
CA TYR A 378 1.24 8.91 17.86
C TYR A 378 -0.12 9.41 18.33
N LEU A 379 -0.83 10.20 17.53
CA LEU A 379 -2.15 10.69 17.85
C LEU A 379 -3.16 9.54 18.07
N HIS A 380 -3.15 8.51 17.21
CA HIS A 380 -4.11 7.42 17.29
C HIS A 380 -3.72 6.34 18.30
N VAL A 381 -2.44 6.00 18.39
CA VAL A 381 -1.95 4.86 19.18
C VAL A 381 -1.33 5.29 20.51
N GLY A 382 -0.70 6.46 20.56
CA GLY A 382 -0.03 6.96 21.76
C GLY A 382 1.34 6.31 22.03
N ASP A 383 1.95 5.63 21.05
CA ASP A 383 3.26 4.96 21.19
C ASP A 383 4.40 6.00 21.27
N LEU A 384 4.56 6.59 22.46
CA LEU A 384 5.63 7.56 22.74
C LEU A 384 7.03 6.93 22.61
N ASP A 385 7.16 5.64 22.88
CA ASP A 385 8.45 4.96 22.78
C ASP A 385 8.88 4.81 21.32
N LEU A 386 7.96 4.55 20.41
CA LEU A 386 8.25 4.61 18.97
C LEU A 386 8.66 6.02 18.56
N VAL A 387 7.93 7.04 19.01
CA VAL A 387 8.30 8.45 18.74
C VAL A 387 9.72 8.73 19.19
N ARG A 388 10.08 8.39 20.44
CA ARG A 388 11.46 8.59 20.97
C ARG A 388 12.53 7.89 20.13
N ARG A 389 12.26 6.65 19.69
CA ARG A 389 13.22 5.90 18.85
C ARG A 389 13.40 6.51 17.47
N LEU A 390 12.31 7.01 16.86
CA LEU A 390 12.34 7.54 15.50
C LEU A 390 12.59 9.06 15.43
N PHE A 391 12.52 9.77 16.54
CA PHE A 391 12.74 11.21 16.57
C PHE A 391 14.11 11.65 16.01
N PRO A 392 15.23 10.95 16.26
CA PRO A 392 16.51 11.24 15.60
C PRO A 392 16.42 11.21 14.06
N THR A 393 15.61 10.33 13.49
CA THR A 393 15.35 10.30 12.04
C THR A 393 14.64 11.57 11.58
N VAL A 394 13.63 12.03 12.33
CA VAL A 394 12.93 13.30 12.05
C VAL A 394 13.90 14.48 12.08
N VAL A 395 14.77 14.55 13.11
CA VAL A 395 15.75 15.64 13.24
C VAL A 395 16.72 15.68 12.06
N ARG A 396 17.27 14.53 11.65
CA ARG A 396 18.18 14.48 10.51
C ARG A 396 17.47 14.84 9.19
N LEU A 397 16.22 14.41 9.02
CA LEU A 397 15.43 14.73 7.85
C LEU A 397 15.12 16.22 7.74
N VAL A 398 14.77 16.88 8.85
CA VAL A 398 14.58 18.34 8.88
C VAL A 398 15.90 19.04 8.53
N GLY A 399 17.02 18.62 9.12
CA GLY A 399 18.34 19.17 8.77
C GLY A 399 18.70 19.01 7.30
N TYR A 400 18.31 17.90 6.68
CA TYR A 400 18.46 17.73 5.23
C TYR A 400 17.67 18.79 4.45
N TYR A 401 16.40 19.04 4.80
CA TYR A 401 15.59 20.06 4.11
C TYR A 401 16.12 21.48 4.33
N GLU A 402 16.61 21.80 5.53
CA GLU A 402 17.17 23.11 5.84
C GLU A 402 18.30 23.51 4.87
N THR A 403 19.04 22.55 4.34
CA THR A 403 20.10 22.81 3.35
C THR A 403 19.59 23.17 1.94
N GLY A 404 18.27 23.05 1.69
CA GLY A 404 17.67 23.26 0.37
C GLY A 404 16.88 24.56 0.22
N PHE A 405 16.81 25.38 1.27
CA PHE A 405 16.14 26.69 1.17
C PHE A 405 17.04 27.70 0.50
N GLY A 406 16.50 28.40 -0.51
CA GLY A 406 17.13 29.52 -1.17
C GLY A 406 17.10 30.80 -0.33
N ALA A 407 17.82 31.82 -0.78
CA ALA A 407 17.84 33.13 -0.14
C ALA A 407 16.46 33.82 -0.09
N ASP A 408 15.55 33.43 -0.96
CA ASP A 408 14.17 33.90 -1.02
C ASP A 408 13.22 33.19 -0.04
N GLY A 409 13.75 32.26 0.77
CA GLY A 409 13.00 31.50 1.75
C GLY A 409 12.14 30.36 1.19
N LEU A 410 12.35 29.99 -0.09
CA LEU A 410 11.69 28.85 -0.71
C LEU A 410 12.63 27.66 -0.78
N TYR A 411 12.05 26.49 -0.60
CA TYR A 411 12.75 25.25 -0.90
C TYR A 411 12.76 25.02 -2.42
N GLU A 412 13.92 24.77 -2.96
CA GLU A 412 14.10 24.41 -4.35
C GLU A 412 14.67 22.99 -4.44
N GLN A 413 14.01 22.14 -5.20
CA GLN A 413 14.49 20.80 -5.46
C GLN A 413 15.66 20.86 -6.45
N ASP A 414 16.89 20.69 -5.95
CA ASP A 414 18.09 20.67 -6.80
C ASP A 414 18.42 19.25 -7.26
N LEU A 415 17.90 18.89 -8.42
CA LEU A 415 18.13 17.58 -9.05
C LEU A 415 19.58 17.34 -9.48
N LYS A 416 20.43 18.37 -9.47
CA LYS A 416 21.84 18.28 -9.88
C LYS A 416 22.79 18.10 -8.68
N HIS A 417 22.31 18.36 -7.47
CA HIS A 417 23.16 18.26 -6.30
C HIS A 417 23.54 16.79 -6.03
N PRO A 418 24.83 16.46 -5.88
CA PRO A 418 25.29 15.07 -5.77
C PRO A 418 24.77 14.32 -4.54
N ASN A 419 24.46 15.04 -3.47
CA ASN A 419 24.00 14.48 -2.19
C ASN A 419 22.49 14.65 -1.96
N ARG A 420 21.72 15.01 -3.00
CA ARG A 420 20.27 15.12 -2.90
C ARG A 420 19.55 14.01 -3.64
N ALA A 421 18.37 13.73 -3.18
CA ALA A 421 17.48 12.80 -3.83
C ALA A 421 17.17 13.27 -5.26
N LYS A 422 17.51 12.44 -6.25
CA LYS A 422 17.41 12.78 -7.69
C LYS A 422 16.06 12.40 -8.30
N GLY A 423 15.23 11.71 -7.55
CA GLY A 423 13.93 11.27 -8.02
C GLY A 423 12.83 12.27 -7.71
N THR A 424 11.90 12.46 -8.63
CA THR A 424 10.68 13.21 -8.40
C THR A 424 9.47 12.31 -8.58
N CYS A 425 8.58 12.28 -7.61
CA CYS A 425 7.20 11.84 -7.83
C CYS A 425 6.30 13.03 -8.21
N GLY A 426 6.89 14.20 -8.47
CA GLY A 426 6.21 15.46 -8.73
C GLY A 426 5.24 15.46 -9.89
N SER A 427 5.39 14.53 -10.84
CA SER A 427 4.43 14.34 -11.91
C SER A 427 3.04 14.00 -11.39
N ALA A 428 2.92 13.29 -10.27
CA ALA A 428 1.65 12.96 -9.66
C ALA A 428 0.89 14.20 -9.14
N PHE A 429 1.61 15.25 -8.77
CA PHE A 429 1.03 16.51 -8.28
C PHE A 429 0.96 17.61 -9.36
N GLY A 430 1.27 17.27 -10.62
CA GLY A 430 1.32 18.25 -11.69
C GLY A 430 2.48 19.26 -11.54
N ALA A 431 3.43 18.99 -10.63
CA ALA A 431 4.66 19.75 -10.51
C ALA A 431 5.73 19.00 -11.31
N GLU A 432 6.22 19.58 -12.38
CA GLU A 432 7.20 18.97 -13.28
C GLU A 432 8.63 18.92 -12.68
N GLY A 433 8.77 18.88 -11.37
CA GLY A 433 10.06 18.73 -10.67
C GLY A 433 11.08 19.83 -10.95
N LYS A 434 10.63 20.99 -11.44
CA LYS A 434 11.48 22.15 -11.72
C LYS A 434 10.83 23.40 -11.12
N GLY A 435 11.67 24.23 -10.52
CA GLY A 435 11.27 25.52 -9.97
C GLY A 435 10.58 25.41 -8.60
N HIS A 436 9.86 26.46 -8.26
CA HIS A 436 9.25 26.63 -6.93
C HIS A 436 7.82 26.07 -6.92
N ALA A 437 7.70 24.79 -6.65
CA ALA A 437 6.41 24.11 -6.54
C ALA A 437 5.74 24.36 -5.17
N ALA A 438 4.44 24.66 -5.19
CA ALA A 438 3.64 24.82 -3.98
C ALA A 438 3.58 23.53 -3.14
N TYR A 439 3.56 22.40 -3.82
CA TYR A 439 3.48 21.08 -3.19
C TYR A 439 4.58 20.85 -2.16
N ILE A 440 5.85 21.06 -2.53
CA ILE A 440 6.98 20.80 -1.60
C ILE A 440 6.97 21.82 -0.44
N GLN A 441 6.59 23.07 -0.69
CA GLN A 441 6.45 24.07 0.39
C GLN A 441 5.36 23.64 1.39
N LEU A 442 4.24 23.12 0.90
CA LEU A 442 3.15 22.61 1.73
C LEU A 442 3.58 21.37 2.51
N MET A 443 4.33 20.45 1.90
CA MET A 443 4.89 19.29 2.59
C MET A 443 5.84 19.70 3.71
N LEU A 444 6.73 20.67 3.46
CA LEU A 444 7.67 21.16 4.48
C LEU A 444 6.95 21.90 5.60
N TRP A 445 5.90 22.67 5.27
CA TRP A 445 5.00 23.21 6.30
C TRP A 445 4.49 22.10 7.22
N ARG A 446 4.00 21.00 6.64
CA ARG A 446 3.49 19.87 7.42
C ARG A 446 4.57 19.18 8.23
N VAL A 447 5.78 19.01 7.68
CA VAL A 447 6.94 18.46 8.40
C VAL A 447 7.28 19.29 9.63
N TYR A 448 7.37 20.60 9.52
CA TYR A 448 7.66 21.47 10.66
C TYR A 448 6.51 21.50 11.66
N HIS A 449 5.28 21.57 11.19
CA HIS A 449 4.08 21.58 12.04
C HIS A 449 3.95 20.30 12.87
N ASP A 450 4.09 19.13 12.27
CA ASP A 450 3.98 17.86 12.97
C ASP A 450 5.28 17.51 13.70
N GLY A 451 6.43 17.86 13.14
CA GLY A 451 7.72 17.76 13.81
C GLY A 451 7.75 18.51 15.14
N ALA A 452 7.15 19.70 15.21
CA ALA A 452 7.03 20.46 16.45
C ALA A 452 6.21 19.71 17.52
N LYS A 453 5.11 19.04 17.13
CA LYS A 453 4.32 18.21 18.05
C LYS A 453 5.12 17.01 18.57
N LEU A 454 5.88 16.37 17.67
CA LEU A 454 6.75 15.25 18.05
C LEU A 454 7.90 15.70 18.96
N ALA A 455 8.49 16.86 18.69
CA ALA A 455 9.52 17.46 19.54
C ALA A 455 8.99 17.77 20.95
N GLU A 456 7.79 18.31 21.04
CA GLU A 456 7.12 18.56 22.32
C GLU A 456 6.86 17.25 23.07
N ALA A 457 6.39 16.21 22.39
CA ALA A 457 6.11 14.91 22.98
C ALA A 457 7.37 14.24 23.58
N VAL A 458 8.55 14.48 23.00
CA VAL A 458 9.82 13.92 23.52
C VAL A 458 10.55 14.88 24.47
N GLY A 459 10.00 16.05 24.77
CA GLY A 459 10.56 17.03 25.71
C GLY A 459 11.53 18.04 25.10
N GLU A 460 11.66 18.12 23.78
CA GLU A 460 12.53 19.04 23.02
C GLU A 460 11.85 20.40 22.79
N ALA A 461 11.44 21.10 23.87
CA ALA A 461 10.63 22.31 23.82
C ALA A 461 11.23 23.43 22.96
N ALA A 462 12.54 23.65 23.03
CA ALA A 462 13.21 24.69 22.21
C ALA A 462 13.13 24.38 20.71
N ARG A 463 13.26 23.11 20.36
CA ARG A 463 13.12 22.64 18.97
C ARG A 463 11.68 22.74 18.49
N ALA A 464 10.73 22.38 19.33
CA ALA A 464 9.31 22.51 19.04
C ALA A 464 8.94 23.96 18.70
N GLU A 465 9.44 24.92 19.48
CA GLU A 465 9.21 26.35 19.25
C GLU A 465 9.88 26.84 17.95
N ALA A 466 11.12 26.41 17.70
CA ALA A 466 11.81 26.76 16.46
C ALA A 466 11.04 26.23 15.23
N TRP A 467 10.59 24.98 15.25
CA TRP A 467 9.85 24.39 14.15
C TRP A 467 8.45 24.96 13.96
N ARG A 468 7.76 25.38 15.03
CA ARG A 468 6.50 26.15 14.89
C ARG A 468 6.72 27.47 14.12
N LYS A 469 7.79 28.19 14.41
CA LYS A 469 8.14 29.42 13.68
C LYS A 469 8.43 29.18 12.20
N GLU A 470 9.13 28.11 11.88
CA GLU A 470 9.36 27.75 10.47
C GLU A 470 8.05 27.35 9.75
N ALA A 471 7.17 26.61 10.42
CA ALA A 471 5.83 26.32 9.90
C ALA A 471 5.03 27.61 9.63
N GLU A 472 5.05 28.58 10.56
CA GLU A 472 4.39 29.88 10.38
C GLU A 472 4.95 30.66 9.18
N LYS A 473 6.26 30.69 9.02
CA LYS A 473 6.90 31.33 7.86
C LYS A 473 6.44 30.69 6.54
N LEU A 474 6.47 29.36 6.46
CA LEU A 474 6.02 28.63 5.27
C LEU A 474 4.54 28.83 4.98
N ALA A 475 3.70 28.85 6.03
CA ALA A 475 2.29 29.16 5.89
C ALA A 475 2.06 30.56 5.31
N ASN A 476 2.83 31.55 5.77
CA ASN A 476 2.77 32.91 5.22
C ASN A 476 3.24 32.95 3.76
N VAL A 477 4.33 32.28 3.43
CA VAL A 477 4.84 32.16 2.06
C VAL A 477 3.79 31.53 1.14
N LEU A 478 3.15 30.44 1.55
CA LEU A 478 2.10 29.79 0.76
C LEU A 478 0.92 30.72 0.50
N ARG A 479 0.48 31.48 1.52
CA ARG A 479 -0.63 32.44 1.38
C ARG A 479 -0.28 33.68 0.56
N THR A 480 0.94 34.17 0.63
CA THR A 480 1.34 35.41 -0.05
C THR A 480 1.84 35.19 -1.47
N ARG A 481 2.53 34.07 -1.73
CA ARG A 481 3.17 33.82 -3.04
C ARG A 481 2.43 32.79 -3.90
N PHE A 482 1.75 31.82 -3.29
CA PHE A 482 1.11 30.71 -3.99
C PHE A 482 -0.43 30.73 -3.96
N TRP A 483 -1.02 31.70 -3.30
CA TRP A 483 -2.47 31.83 -3.29
C TRP A 483 -3.00 32.58 -4.53
N SER A 484 -4.13 32.11 -5.04
CA SER A 484 -4.90 32.68 -6.12
C SER A 484 -6.41 32.60 -5.79
N PRO A 485 -7.29 33.42 -6.35
CA PRO A 485 -8.73 33.20 -6.21
C PRO A 485 -9.11 31.77 -6.62
N GLY A 486 -9.59 30.97 -5.66
CA GLY A 486 -9.96 29.56 -5.87
C GLY A 486 -8.96 28.55 -5.33
N GLY A 487 -7.83 28.96 -4.73
CA GLY A 487 -6.91 28.08 -4.03
C GLY A 487 -5.43 28.27 -4.35
N LEU A 488 -4.61 27.31 -3.93
CA LEU A 488 -3.17 27.29 -4.20
C LEU A 488 -2.90 26.98 -5.67
N ILE A 489 -1.93 27.71 -6.24
CA ILE A 489 -1.38 27.45 -7.57
C ILE A 489 -0.36 26.30 -7.53
N GLY A 490 -0.06 25.71 -8.68
CA GLY A 490 0.89 24.58 -8.77
C GLY A 490 2.34 24.98 -8.53
N SER A 491 2.79 26.09 -9.15
CA SER A 491 4.13 26.63 -8.97
C SER A 491 4.14 28.13 -9.27
N LEU A 492 5.25 28.82 -8.94
CA LEU A 492 5.41 30.24 -9.30
C LEU A 492 5.59 30.44 -10.79
N GLU A 493 6.09 29.43 -11.49
CA GLU A 493 6.28 29.42 -12.94
C GLU A 493 4.97 29.12 -13.68
N LYS A 494 4.09 28.31 -13.07
CA LYS A 494 2.76 27.96 -13.60
C LYS A 494 1.67 28.36 -12.61
N ARG A 495 1.16 29.58 -12.79
CA ARG A 495 0.24 30.22 -11.84
C ARG A 495 -1.24 29.80 -12.01
N GLU A 496 -1.47 28.53 -12.27
CA GLU A 496 -2.82 27.94 -12.34
C GLU A 496 -3.17 27.26 -11.01
N VAL A 497 -4.43 27.35 -10.60
CA VAL A 497 -4.94 26.64 -9.42
C VAL A 497 -4.73 25.14 -9.61
N ASN A 498 -4.02 24.52 -8.69
CA ASN A 498 -3.68 23.09 -8.76
C ASN A 498 -4.57 22.27 -7.82
N ARG A 499 -5.51 21.51 -8.39
CA ARG A 499 -6.47 20.72 -7.62
C ARG A 499 -5.81 19.69 -6.70
N PRO A 500 -4.80 18.88 -7.13
CA PRO A 500 -4.07 17.98 -6.25
C PRO A 500 -3.46 18.66 -5.02
N VAL A 501 -2.78 19.78 -5.19
CA VAL A 501 -2.18 20.55 -4.08
C VAL A 501 -3.27 21.07 -3.13
N ASN A 502 -4.39 21.53 -3.66
CA ASN A 502 -5.50 21.98 -2.83
C ASN A 502 -6.19 20.85 -2.08
N ALA A 503 -6.33 19.66 -2.70
CA ALA A 503 -6.84 18.47 -2.01
C ALA A 503 -5.93 18.07 -0.84
N LEU A 504 -4.62 18.13 -1.02
CA LEU A 504 -3.64 17.88 0.03
C LEU A 504 -3.72 18.92 1.15
N ALA A 505 -3.80 20.21 0.81
CA ALA A 505 -3.92 21.31 1.78
C ALA A 505 -5.20 21.20 2.62
N LEU A 506 -6.32 20.82 1.99
CA LEU A 506 -7.58 20.51 2.68
C LEU A 506 -7.41 19.34 3.65
N ALA A 507 -6.83 18.22 3.20
CA ALA A 507 -6.62 17.03 4.04
C ALA A 507 -5.64 17.29 5.18
N PHE A 508 -4.71 18.23 5.02
CA PHE A 508 -3.78 18.66 6.07
C PHE A 508 -4.40 19.63 7.09
N GLY A 509 -5.57 20.17 6.82
CA GLY A 509 -6.16 21.24 7.64
C GLY A 509 -5.39 22.56 7.54
N PHE A 510 -4.74 22.83 6.42
CA PHE A 510 -3.92 24.04 6.22
C PHE A 510 -4.74 25.32 6.09
N PHE A 511 -5.91 25.23 5.47
CA PHE A 511 -6.73 26.38 5.14
C PHE A 511 -7.55 26.94 6.32
N THR A 512 -7.82 28.21 6.28
CA THR A 512 -8.95 28.80 7.02
C THR A 512 -10.28 28.32 6.42
N PRO A 513 -11.41 28.44 7.10
CA PRO A 513 -12.72 28.06 6.54
C PRO A 513 -13.04 28.74 5.20
N ASP A 514 -12.70 30.02 5.02
CA ASP A 514 -12.94 30.75 3.78
C ASP A 514 -12.00 30.29 2.64
N GLU A 515 -10.72 30.05 2.94
CA GLU A 515 -9.76 29.49 2.00
C GLU A 515 -10.20 28.08 1.56
N ALA A 516 -10.66 27.24 2.49
CA ALA A 516 -11.17 25.91 2.20
C ALA A 516 -12.40 25.94 1.30
N LYS A 517 -13.33 26.84 1.56
CA LYS A 517 -14.52 27.04 0.71
C LYS A 517 -14.13 27.42 -0.72
N ALA A 518 -13.17 28.32 -0.88
CA ALA A 518 -12.65 28.69 -2.20
C ALA A 518 -11.99 27.50 -2.92
N ALA A 519 -11.13 26.76 -2.21
CA ALA A 519 -10.47 25.58 -2.73
C ALA A 519 -11.46 24.47 -3.14
N LEU A 520 -12.47 24.17 -2.30
CA LEU A 520 -13.53 23.22 -2.61
C LEU A 520 -14.39 23.67 -3.81
N GLY A 521 -14.64 24.98 -3.95
CA GLY A 521 -15.34 25.55 -5.10
C GLY A 521 -14.60 25.33 -6.42
N SER A 522 -13.26 25.24 -6.40
CA SER A 522 -12.46 24.94 -7.58
C SER A 522 -12.47 23.44 -7.97
N MET A 523 -12.92 22.56 -7.08
CA MET A 523 -13.01 21.11 -7.31
C MET A 523 -14.32 20.77 -8.03
N LYS A 524 -14.41 21.19 -9.29
CA LYS A 524 -15.53 20.85 -10.16
C LYS A 524 -15.29 19.49 -10.80
N CYS A 525 -16.31 18.66 -10.80
CA CYS A 525 -16.27 17.36 -11.43
C CYS A 525 -16.80 17.46 -12.86
N ASP A 526 -15.93 17.24 -13.84
CA ASP A 526 -16.34 17.10 -15.23
C ASP A 526 -16.44 15.58 -15.52
N ASN A 527 -17.65 15.11 -15.87
CA ASN A 527 -17.91 13.69 -16.16
C ASN A 527 -17.51 12.73 -15.03
N GLY A 528 -17.70 13.12 -13.76
CA GLY A 528 -17.34 12.29 -12.60
C GLY A 528 -15.84 12.26 -12.25
N ARG A 529 -15.02 13.06 -12.93
CA ARG A 529 -13.59 13.20 -12.63
C ARG A 529 -13.29 14.61 -12.14
N CYS A 530 -13.08 14.76 -10.85
CA CYS A 530 -12.65 16.02 -10.26
C CYS A 530 -11.13 16.16 -10.28
N ILE A 531 -10.43 15.06 -10.07
CA ILE A 531 -8.97 14.99 -10.06
C ILE A 531 -8.55 13.70 -10.79
N PRO A 532 -7.51 13.74 -11.62
CA PRO A 532 -7.13 12.60 -12.45
C PRO A 532 -6.72 11.33 -11.68
N HIS A 533 -6.25 11.49 -10.44
CA HIS A 533 -5.70 10.41 -9.65
C HIS A 533 -6.56 10.11 -8.42
N GLY A 534 -6.90 8.84 -8.19
CA GLY A 534 -7.80 8.41 -7.11
C GLY A 534 -7.40 8.89 -5.73
N LYS A 535 -6.10 8.86 -5.40
CA LYS A 535 -5.59 9.32 -4.11
C LYS A 535 -5.89 10.78 -3.80
N PHE A 536 -5.76 11.69 -4.77
CA PHE A 536 -6.10 13.09 -4.54
C PHE A 536 -7.59 13.30 -4.41
N GLN A 537 -8.38 12.49 -5.10
CA GLN A 537 -9.82 12.47 -4.90
C GLN A 537 -10.18 12.05 -3.46
N ALA A 538 -9.51 11.03 -2.91
CA ALA A 538 -9.69 10.62 -1.52
C ALA A 538 -9.29 11.72 -0.52
N LEU A 539 -8.22 12.47 -0.81
CA LEU A 539 -7.84 13.64 0.00
C LEU A 539 -8.89 14.75 -0.07
N ALA A 540 -9.46 15.00 -1.25
CA ALA A 540 -10.54 15.99 -1.41
C ALA A 540 -11.80 15.60 -0.65
N VAL A 541 -12.18 14.31 -0.64
CA VAL A 541 -13.29 13.77 0.17
C VAL A 541 -13.03 14.00 1.66
N ARG A 542 -11.86 13.63 2.15
CA ARG A 542 -11.45 13.84 3.55
C ARG A 542 -11.48 15.33 3.92
N GLY A 543 -10.91 16.17 3.05
CA GLY A 543 -10.86 17.60 3.26
C GLY A 543 -12.24 18.24 3.30
N ALA A 544 -13.13 17.89 2.39
CA ALA A 544 -14.50 18.41 2.37
C ALA A 544 -15.24 18.06 3.68
N PHE A 545 -15.14 16.82 4.13
CA PHE A 545 -15.69 16.43 5.43
C PHE A 545 -15.05 17.20 6.60
N ALA A 546 -13.72 17.32 6.63
CA ALA A 546 -13.00 17.97 7.71
C ALA A 546 -13.38 19.45 7.88
N TYR A 547 -13.71 20.13 6.76
CA TYR A 547 -14.21 21.49 6.77
C TYR A 547 -15.74 21.62 6.86
N GLY A 548 -16.43 20.52 7.13
CA GLY A 548 -17.88 20.50 7.40
C GLY A 548 -18.77 20.52 6.16
N ASP A 549 -18.21 20.42 4.96
CA ASP A 549 -18.98 20.35 3.72
C ASP A 549 -19.25 18.89 3.34
N ALA A 550 -20.15 18.26 4.10
CA ALA A 550 -20.50 16.86 3.93
C ALA A 550 -21.21 16.59 2.58
N GLU A 551 -22.01 17.52 2.08
CA GLU A 551 -22.66 17.38 0.75
C GLU A 551 -21.61 17.34 -0.35
N LYS A 552 -20.61 18.22 -0.32
CA LYS A 552 -19.49 18.20 -1.27
C LYS A 552 -18.66 16.93 -1.16
N ALA A 553 -18.41 16.44 0.04
CA ALA A 553 -17.70 15.18 0.25
C ALA A 553 -18.46 14.01 -0.39
N LEU A 554 -19.80 13.93 -0.21
CA LEU A 554 -20.64 12.90 -0.80
C LEU A 554 -20.72 13.00 -2.33
N GLU A 555 -20.74 14.24 -2.88
CA GLU A 555 -20.60 14.46 -4.32
C GLU A 555 -19.29 13.90 -4.86
N LEU A 556 -18.17 14.14 -4.15
CA LEU A 556 -16.86 13.65 -4.53
C LEU A 556 -16.73 12.12 -4.43
N VAL A 557 -17.48 11.46 -3.55
CA VAL A 557 -17.56 9.99 -3.44
C VAL A 557 -18.26 9.36 -4.64
N GLU A 558 -19.13 10.06 -5.34
CA GLU A 558 -19.78 9.58 -6.59
C GLU A 558 -18.81 9.32 -7.75
N ASN A 559 -17.55 9.22 -7.47
CA ASN A 559 -16.51 8.95 -8.44
C ASN A 559 -16.47 7.47 -8.85
N GLN A 560 -16.00 7.21 -10.06
CA GLN A 560 -15.91 5.89 -10.65
C GLN A 560 -15.16 4.87 -9.79
N ASN A 561 -14.09 5.27 -9.08
CA ASN A 561 -13.29 4.37 -8.25
C ASN A 561 -14.10 3.68 -7.16
N TRP A 562 -14.97 4.44 -6.48
CA TRP A 562 -15.78 3.90 -5.39
C TRP A 562 -17.13 3.38 -5.87
N LYS A 563 -17.62 3.89 -7.00
CA LYS A 563 -18.86 3.40 -7.62
C LYS A 563 -18.80 1.91 -7.92
N LEU A 564 -17.66 1.40 -8.34
CA LEU A 564 -17.44 -0.02 -8.60
C LEU A 564 -17.67 -0.90 -7.35
N MET A 565 -17.46 -0.36 -6.14
CA MET A 565 -17.63 -1.14 -4.91
C MET A 565 -19.09 -1.46 -4.60
N TYR A 566 -20.03 -0.61 -5.03
CA TYR A 566 -21.46 -0.80 -4.78
C TYR A 566 -22.31 -1.08 -6.02
N ASP A 567 -21.74 -1.04 -7.23
CA ASP A 567 -22.43 -1.41 -8.45
C ASP A 567 -22.71 -2.92 -8.47
N PRO A 568 -23.98 -3.35 -8.47
CA PRO A 568 -24.32 -4.78 -8.48
C PRO A 568 -23.88 -5.50 -9.77
N ASN A 569 -23.72 -4.77 -10.86
CA ASN A 569 -23.35 -5.33 -12.17
C ASN A 569 -21.83 -5.44 -12.36
N TRP A 570 -21.04 -4.93 -11.42
CA TRP A 570 -19.59 -4.99 -11.53
C TRP A 570 -19.07 -6.41 -11.26
N ALA A 571 -18.48 -7.03 -12.28
CA ALA A 571 -17.94 -8.39 -12.19
C ALA A 571 -16.50 -8.48 -11.70
N GLY A 572 -15.82 -7.35 -11.51
CA GLY A 572 -14.46 -7.27 -10.97
C GLY A 572 -14.42 -7.25 -9.44
N VAL A 573 -13.23 -7.00 -8.90
CA VAL A 573 -13.03 -6.82 -7.47
C VAL A 573 -13.71 -5.53 -6.98
N ARG A 574 -14.17 -5.53 -5.72
CA ARG A 574 -14.85 -4.40 -5.07
C ARG A 574 -13.96 -3.80 -4.00
N LEU A 575 -12.80 -3.33 -4.43
CA LEU A 575 -11.73 -2.84 -3.57
C LEU A 575 -11.36 -1.40 -3.96
N ALA A 576 -10.57 -0.74 -3.12
CA ALA A 576 -10.02 0.57 -3.44
C ALA A 576 -9.00 0.44 -4.59
N THR A 577 -9.11 1.29 -5.60
CA THR A 577 -8.28 1.25 -6.81
C THR A 577 -7.40 2.49 -6.92
N GLU A 578 -6.16 2.35 -7.34
CA GLU A 578 -5.24 3.49 -7.53
C GLU A 578 -5.72 4.43 -8.63
N CYS A 579 -6.03 3.87 -9.78
CA CYS A 579 -6.41 4.60 -10.98
C CYS A 579 -7.83 4.25 -11.44
N MET A 580 -8.49 5.22 -12.03
CA MET A 580 -9.88 5.11 -12.52
C MET A 580 -10.00 4.41 -13.87
N LEU A 581 -8.95 3.76 -14.36
CA LEU A 581 -8.94 3.15 -15.68
C LEU A 581 -9.50 1.74 -15.65
N PRO A 582 -10.15 1.30 -16.74
CA PRO A 582 -10.60 -0.07 -16.85
C PRO A 582 -9.45 -1.06 -16.69
N ILE A 583 -9.72 -2.12 -16.03
CA ILE A 583 -8.85 -3.22 -15.63
C ILE A 583 -8.11 -3.89 -16.79
N THR A 584 -8.47 -3.59 -18.01
CA THR A 584 -7.99 -4.29 -19.21
C THR A 584 -6.61 -3.85 -19.69
N ASP A 585 -6.09 -2.73 -19.22
CA ASP A 585 -4.81 -2.17 -19.70
C ASP A 585 -3.66 -2.24 -18.67
N GLY A 586 -3.90 -2.78 -17.47
CA GLY A 586 -2.88 -3.05 -16.47
C GLY A 586 -2.27 -1.84 -15.77
N TRP A 587 -2.83 -0.68 -15.96
CA TRP A 587 -2.31 0.56 -15.38
C TRP A 587 -2.80 0.85 -13.98
N GLY A 588 -3.91 0.25 -13.56
CA GLY A 588 -4.46 0.40 -12.23
C GLY A 588 -4.10 -0.78 -11.34
N ASP A 589 -3.69 -0.54 -10.12
CA ASP A 589 -3.84 -1.53 -9.07
C ASP A 589 -5.27 -1.46 -8.55
N GLU A 590 -6.00 -2.55 -8.66
CA GLU A 590 -7.37 -2.65 -8.16
C GLU A 590 -7.44 -2.87 -6.66
N CYS A 591 -6.31 -2.83 -5.97
CA CYS A 591 -6.22 -2.99 -4.52
C CYS A 591 -5.14 -2.06 -3.96
N HIS A 592 -5.48 -0.78 -3.80
CA HIS A 592 -4.54 0.25 -3.38
C HIS A 592 -5.05 1.02 -2.15
N PRO A 593 -4.41 0.87 -0.98
CA PRO A 593 -4.87 1.44 0.30
C PRO A 593 -4.98 2.96 0.35
N ASP A 594 -4.26 3.68 -0.49
CA ASP A 594 -4.21 5.15 -0.49
C ASP A 594 -5.54 5.80 -0.93
N THR A 595 -6.37 5.06 -1.66
CA THR A 595 -7.71 5.51 -2.07
C THR A 595 -8.82 4.99 -1.16
N ALA A 596 -8.48 4.25 -0.12
CA ALA A 596 -9.45 3.72 0.85
C ALA A 596 -10.08 4.85 1.68
N LEU A 597 -11.37 4.72 1.98
CA LEU A 597 -12.16 5.75 2.69
C LEU A 597 -12.70 5.30 4.05
N ALA A 598 -12.33 4.11 4.55
CA ALA A 598 -12.82 3.62 5.84
C ALA A 598 -12.50 4.60 6.99
N GLY A 599 -11.28 5.15 7.02
CA GLY A 599 -10.87 6.15 7.99
C GLY A 599 -11.68 7.44 7.86
N ALA A 600 -11.87 7.93 6.63
CA ALA A 600 -12.65 9.15 6.40
C ALA A 600 -14.09 9.00 6.86
N PHE A 601 -14.73 7.86 6.64
CA PHE A 601 -16.11 7.64 7.09
C PHE A 601 -16.19 7.43 8.60
N THR A 602 -15.19 6.79 9.20
CA THR A 602 -15.11 6.65 10.66
C THR A 602 -14.91 8.02 11.33
N GLU A 603 -13.99 8.84 10.83
CA GLU A 603 -13.70 10.15 11.41
C GLU A 603 -14.80 11.19 11.15
N HIS A 604 -15.47 11.14 9.99
CA HIS A 604 -16.32 12.24 9.57
C HIS A 604 -17.79 11.87 9.36
N VAL A 605 -18.12 10.59 9.11
CA VAL A 605 -19.54 10.15 9.01
C VAL A 605 -19.98 9.56 10.36
N LEU A 606 -19.25 8.59 10.92
CA LEU A 606 -19.48 8.21 12.33
C LEU A 606 -19.14 9.38 13.25
N GLY A 607 -18.20 10.20 12.84
CA GLY A 607 -17.81 11.46 13.43
C GLY A 607 -16.74 11.35 14.52
N VAL A 608 -16.04 10.24 14.67
CA VAL A 608 -15.13 9.95 15.79
C VAL A 608 -13.69 10.25 15.42
N ALA A 609 -13.07 11.21 16.09
CA ALA A 609 -11.67 11.55 15.90
C ALA A 609 -10.92 11.71 17.23
N PRO A 610 -9.64 11.28 17.33
CA PRO A 610 -8.80 11.57 18.49
C PRO A 610 -8.44 13.06 18.53
N VAL A 611 -8.38 13.62 19.74
CA VAL A 611 -7.96 15.01 20.01
C VAL A 611 -6.60 15.04 20.71
N ALA A 612 -6.36 14.08 21.60
CA ALA A 612 -5.08 13.92 22.29
C ALA A 612 -4.46 12.54 21.98
N PRO A 613 -3.12 12.42 22.05
CA PRO A 613 -2.42 11.18 21.76
C PRO A 613 -3.00 9.96 22.45
N GLY A 614 -3.08 8.85 21.72
CA GLY A 614 -3.63 7.59 22.23
C GLY A 614 -5.11 7.64 22.57
N TYR A 615 -5.87 8.52 21.91
CA TYR A 615 -7.27 8.77 22.29
C TYR A 615 -7.42 9.24 23.74
N GLY A 616 -6.40 9.88 24.33
CA GLY A 616 -6.49 10.42 25.66
C GLY A 616 -7.74 11.30 25.85
N THR A 617 -8.05 12.09 24.83
CA THR A 617 -9.38 12.69 24.61
C THR A 617 -9.81 12.48 23.15
N PHE A 618 -11.12 12.44 22.93
CA PHE A 618 -11.72 12.32 21.60
C PHE A 618 -12.93 13.24 21.43
N GLU A 619 -13.32 13.46 20.19
CA GLU A 619 -14.51 14.20 19.85
C GLU A 619 -15.39 13.41 18.87
N ILE A 620 -16.70 13.55 19.01
CA ILE A 620 -17.70 13.02 18.10
C ILE A 620 -18.43 14.19 17.44
N ARG A 621 -18.31 14.31 16.11
CA ARG A 621 -18.96 15.33 15.30
C ARG A 621 -19.76 14.70 14.15
N PRO A 622 -21.02 14.29 14.36
CA PRO A 622 -21.86 13.81 13.28
C PRO A 622 -22.05 14.88 12.20
N PRO A 623 -21.92 14.54 10.90
CA PRO A 623 -22.11 15.50 9.83
C PRO A 623 -23.58 15.76 9.55
N LYS A 624 -23.89 16.94 8.99
CA LYS A 624 -25.23 17.26 8.48
C LYS A 624 -25.23 17.14 6.96
N ALA A 625 -25.84 16.07 6.42
CA ALA A 625 -26.11 15.90 5.00
C ALA A 625 -27.45 15.18 4.80
N ALA A 626 -28.06 15.36 3.63
CA ALA A 626 -29.42 14.88 3.37
C ALA A 626 -29.54 13.36 3.54
N SER A 627 -28.60 12.58 2.99
CA SER A 627 -28.61 11.10 3.04
C SER A 627 -28.12 10.53 4.37
N LEU A 628 -27.52 11.35 5.24
CA LEU A 628 -26.94 10.93 6.50
C LEU A 628 -27.91 11.21 7.67
N THR A 629 -28.81 10.29 7.93
CA THR A 629 -29.79 10.37 9.02
C THR A 629 -29.42 9.55 10.24
N TRP A 630 -28.52 8.61 10.11
CA TRP A 630 -27.93 7.83 11.22
C TRP A 630 -26.62 7.19 10.81
N ALA A 631 -25.75 6.94 11.79
CA ALA A 631 -24.62 6.04 11.65
C ALA A 631 -24.38 5.30 12.95
N LYS A 632 -23.81 4.11 12.87
CA LYS A 632 -23.32 3.33 14.01
C LYS A 632 -22.01 2.62 13.66
N GLY A 633 -21.16 2.45 14.65
CA GLY A 633 -19.89 1.77 14.46
C GLY A 633 -19.13 1.54 15.74
N VAL A 634 -17.99 0.90 15.56
CA VAL A 634 -17.02 0.60 16.62
C VAL A 634 -15.68 1.14 16.19
N VAL A 635 -15.06 1.95 17.03
CA VAL A 635 -13.73 2.52 16.82
C VAL A 635 -12.76 1.88 17.80
N PRO A 636 -11.72 1.21 17.31
CA PRO A 636 -10.65 0.69 18.16
C PRO A 636 -9.85 1.84 18.79
N THR A 637 -9.61 1.77 20.10
CA THR A 637 -8.73 2.71 20.80
C THR A 637 -7.72 1.95 21.64
N PRO A 638 -6.60 2.55 22.05
CA PRO A 638 -5.63 1.91 22.94
C PRO A 638 -6.20 1.48 24.31
N LYS A 639 -7.36 2.00 24.67
CA LYS A 639 -8.04 1.69 25.95
C LYS A 639 -9.27 0.80 25.79
N GLY A 640 -9.53 0.32 24.57
CA GLY A 640 -10.67 -0.56 24.26
C GLY A 640 -11.58 0.00 23.17
N LEU A 641 -12.74 -0.59 23.02
CA LEU A 641 -13.64 -0.30 21.91
C LEU A 641 -14.62 0.84 22.25
N LEU A 642 -14.51 1.94 21.52
CA LEU A 642 -15.47 3.04 21.57
C LEU A 642 -16.62 2.71 20.62
N ARG A 643 -17.84 2.56 21.15
CA ARG A 643 -19.05 2.25 20.39
C ARG A 643 -19.92 3.48 20.25
N VAL A 644 -20.28 3.82 19.03
CA VAL A 644 -21.06 5.03 18.73
C VAL A 644 -22.24 4.68 17.86
N SER A 645 -23.40 5.24 18.21
CA SER A 645 -24.58 5.26 17.35
C SER A 645 -25.24 6.60 17.50
N TRP A 646 -25.49 7.29 16.41
CA TRP A 646 -26.25 8.54 16.41
C TRP A 646 -27.39 8.49 15.40
N LYS A 647 -28.43 9.30 15.65
CA LYS A 647 -29.60 9.45 14.80
C LYS A 647 -29.98 10.91 14.70
N ARG A 648 -30.47 11.28 13.53
CA ARG A 648 -31.10 12.59 13.26
C ARG A 648 -32.55 12.36 12.80
N SER A 649 -33.51 13.05 13.42
CA SER A 649 -34.91 13.05 13.03
C SER A 649 -35.35 14.49 12.88
N LEU A 650 -35.66 14.95 11.65
CA LEU A 650 -35.91 16.36 11.34
C LEU A 650 -34.78 17.23 11.89
N ASP A 651 -35.03 18.00 12.95
CA ASP A 651 -34.06 18.89 13.58
C ASP A 651 -33.52 18.38 14.93
N SER A 652 -33.87 17.16 15.34
CA SER A 652 -33.42 16.58 16.59
C SER A 652 -32.32 15.54 16.38
N TRP A 653 -31.34 15.52 17.28
CA TRP A 653 -30.22 14.60 17.29
C TRP A 653 -30.20 13.78 18.58
N SER A 654 -29.88 12.51 18.49
CA SER A 654 -29.62 11.65 19.65
C SER A 654 -28.43 10.76 19.40
N ALA A 655 -27.77 10.33 20.47
CA ALA A 655 -26.67 9.39 20.39
C ALA A 655 -26.62 8.46 21.60
N ASP A 656 -26.23 7.22 21.34
CA ASP A 656 -25.79 6.24 22.33
C ASP A 656 -24.28 6.01 22.15
N VAL A 657 -23.51 6.31 23.19
CA VAL A 657 -22.05 6.22 23.14
C VAL A 657 -21.54 5.41 24.32
N ARG A 658 -20.87 4.28 24.06
CA ARG A 658 -20.18 3.52 25.10
C ARG A 658 -18.70 3.83 25.04
N VAL A 659 -18.21 4.56 26.03
CA VAL A 659 -16.82 5.01 26.19
C VAL A 659 -16.05 3.99 27.02
N PRO A 660 -14.91 3.47 26.54
CA PRO A 660 -14.05 2.60 27.36
C PRO A 660 -13.43 3.37 28.55
N ASP A 661 -13.00 2.64 29.57
CA ASP A 661 -12.34 3.22 30.73
C ASP A 661 -10.99 3.88 30.36
N GLY A 662 -10.67 4.98 31.05
CA GLY A 662 -9.39 5.67 30.87
C GLY A 662 -9.31 6.65 29.71
N ILE A 663 -10.41 6.90 28.98
CA ILE A 663 -10.54 8.00 28.02
C ILE A 663 -11.79 8.82 28.30
N ALA A 664 -11.78 10.07 27.86
CA ALA A 664 -12.93 10.96 27.93
C ALA A 664 -13.08 11.70 26.59
N GLY A 665 -14.26 12.21 26.32
CA GLY A 665 -14.50 12.94 25.09
C GLY A 665 -15.71 13.85 25.16
N SER A 666 -16.08 14.35 24.01
CA SER A 666 -17.29 15.14 23.83
C SER A 666 -18.01 14.77 22.54
N ILE A 667 -19.31 15.05 22.50
CA ILE A 667 -20.10 15.03 21.27
C ILE A 667 -20.61 16.42 20.99
N VAL A 668 -20.54 16.82 19.71
CA VAL A 668 -21.00 18.13 19.22
C VAL A 668 -21.89 17.90 18.02
N PHE A 669 -23.19 18.07 18.19
CA PHE A 669 -24.11 18.06 17.06
C PHE A 669 -24.06 19.36 16.27
N PRO A 670 -24.36 19.35 14.98
CA PRO A 670 -24.40 20.56 14.14
C PRO A 670 -25.26 21.66 14.76
N GLY A 671 -24.65 22.83 14.98
CA GLY A 671 -25.29 23.98 15.65
C GLY A 671 -25.38 23.89 17.18
N GLY A 672 -24.98 22.76 17.78
CA GLY A 672 -25.03 22.56 19.23
C GLY A 672 -23.73 22.88 19.95
N ARG A 673 -23.78 22.80 21.29
CA ARG A 673 -22.60 22.94 22.18
C ARG A 673 -21.99 21.58 22.48
N PRO A 674 -20.67 21.50 22.80
CA PRO A 674 -20.03 20.27 23.24
C PRO A 674 -20.72 19.69 24.51
N GLN A 675 -21.02 18.41 24.46
CA GLN A 675 -21.55 17.65 25.59
C GLN A 675 -20.53 16.61 26.01
N ALA A 676 -20.11 16.63 27.27
CA ALA A 676 -19.08 15.74 27.78
C ALA A 676 -19.55 14.29 27.83
N LEU A 677 -18.65 13.37 27.47
CA LEU A 677 -18.85 11.93 27.50
C LEU A 677 -17.91 11.34 28.58
N LYS A 678 -18.49 10.50 29.45
CA LYS A 678 -17.77 9.83 30.54
C LYS A 678 -17.59 8.34 30.21
N PRO A 679 -16.63 7.66 30.86
CA PRO A 679 -16.55 6.20 30.75
C PRO A 679 -17.89 5.51 31.04
N GLY A 680 -18.18 4.43 30.31
CA GLY A 680 -19.46 3.72 30.36
C GLY A 680 -20.46 4.17 29.29
N MET A 681 -21.73 3.94 29.53
CA MET A 681 -22.82 4.24 28.59
C MET A 681 -23.31 5.68 28.75
N ASN A 682 -23.27 6.44 27.68
CA ASN A 682 -23.81 7.79 27.58
C ASN A 682 -24.99 7.79 26.61
N ARG A 683 -26.14 8.26 27.05
CA ARG A 683 -27.32 8.49 26.21
C ARG A 683 -27.55 9.97 26.09
N ILE A 684 -27.37 10.49 24.88
CA ILE A 684 -27.51 11.90 24.56
C ILE A 684 -28.82 12.09 23.80
N THR A 685 -29.70 12.84 24.39
CA THR A 685 -30.96 13.27 23.75
C THR A 685 -30.89 14.78 23.51
N PRO A 686 -31.65 15.33 22.57
CA PRO A 686 -31.74 16.77 22.42
C PRO A 686 -32.14 17.39 23.76
N GLN A 687 -31.38 18.37 24.23
CA GLN A 687 -31.90 19.25 25.28
C GLN A 687 -32.97 20.10 24.57
N GLY A 688 -34.20 19.96 24.98
CA GLY A 688 -35.24 20.92 24.58
C GLY A 688 -34.76 22.32 24.98
N ASP A 689 -34.93 23.25 24.04
CA ASP A 689 -34.72 24.67 24.31
C ASP A 689 -35.57 25.15 25.48
#